data_2f1218b6d93c3511a36635e5ca5b34b9
#
_entry.id   2f1218b6d93c3511a36635e5ca5b34b9
#
_cell.length_a   1.000
_cell.length_b   1.000
_cell.length_c   1.000
_cell.angle_alpha   90.00
_cell.angle_beta   90.00
_cell.angle_gamma   90.00
#
_symmetry.space_group_name_H-M   'P 1'
#
loop_
_entity.id
_entity.type
_entity.pdbx_description
1 polymer ?
#
loop_
_entity_poly.entity_id
_entity_poly.type
_entity_poly.pdbx_seq_one_letter_code
_entity_poly.pdbx_strand_id
1 'polypeptide(L)'
;ALSGGWGVRIYDPKTDDLQRICDFSSRVTTQDNHGNIWVGSFNRGLYKYDRNGIKIVHYHPKLPIPHAVNSFEISALFEDRSGVLWIGTIGGGLSRLNVVEKHIECYTEAQGLCENRIITFLEARDGILWVSTHGGINLFNRSSASFRELRINGLPSIQFATVSAFFTAENGDIWLGTWDKGLWVIDSRDIDRAIQTGQVRARQLKHPVIDGELSVFRIVEDRDRHLWISSNRGCFEYIPSHGDFKTGQWINYTHNGDDPNSLCSNFTTDIYPDTVTDNKTIWIGTRSGLNRIVFDADGKANCQRIELAATNARERKVCSSDAFISTIHCDRKEGGLWIATIGEGLFLMTEGRCGGKTPCFSRFDTSNSRFFNNELESLQEDDHGAFWIGGYGITRFDPRDHSIRHFTVKDQLQSNSFKIWASYRLRNGEMVFGGVKGFNIFHPDSITDNDIRPRTAISRLKIRNQTVSAGDSVCGRVVLPRAINRLNKLDLSYNCNNLTFEFSAFAYVDPKYNTYKYRMENFDTDWNYTSGLSPQAVYTNLRPGSYRLVVYASNEDGYWSQAPAVLEITIRPPVYATRLAWLCYIALTILFLYRWHRRSLRKLQERHQIELERNKYYEEQKSSANMLQFYTDIAHELKTPLSLITAPVEELLLNPHIGKTTRNRLELVNRNAGALKTLLEQILDLRKYESHKMELAAVQTDASEFLRGIAELFKPLADQLQIQFSQEIPNDPLILWIDRRKMEIVIANLLYNAFKYSRKSSGKVNLVCEEQQLSVTISVEDNGIGIARDEQSRIFERFYQDRKSTRLNSSHRTISY
;
A
#
# COMPACT_ATOMS: atom_id res chain seq x y z
N ALA A 1 -42.49 -1.19 30.36
CA ALA A 1 -43.41 -2.24 29.83
C ALA A 1 -43.54 -3.37 30.85
N LEU A 2 -44.74 -3.90 30.95
CA LEU A 2 -45.03 -5.07 31.80
C LEU A 2 -45.21 -6.28 30.88
N SER A 3 -44.46 -7.36 31.14
CA SER A 3 -44.48 -8.58 30.32
C SER A 3 -45.02 -9.78 31.09
N GLY A 4 -45.71 -10.68 30.41
CA GLY A 4 -46.24 -11.89 31.04
C GLY A 4 -46.81 -12.87 30.04
N GLY A 5 -47.38 -14.01 30.51
CA GLY A 5 -47.93 -15.08 29.66
C GLY A 5 -49.11 -14.65 28.79
N TRP A 6 -49.69 -13.50 28.99
CA TRP A 6 -50.84 -12.93 28.30
C TRP A 6 -50.54 -11.69 27.48
N GLY A 7 -49.28 -11.48 27.10
CA GLY A 7 -48.86 -10.38 26.26
C GLY A 7 -48.02 -9.30 27.02
N VAL A 8 -47.73 -8.20 26.31
CA VAL A 8 -46.99 -7.06 26.86
C VAL A 8 -47.90 -5.82 26.89
N ARG A 9 -47.82 -5.07 27.95
CA ARG A 9 -48.57 -3.82 28.14
C ARG A 9 -47.61 -2.69 28.51
N ILE A 10 -47.88 -1.49 28.05
CA ILE A 10 -47.25 -0.24 28.44
C ILE A 10 -48.13 0.38 29.52
N TYR A 11 -47.55 0.67 30.67
CA TYR A 11 -48.21 1.45 31.74
C TYR A 11 -47.73 2.87 31.73
N ASP A 12 -48.67 3.83 31.64
CA ASP A 12 -48.38 5.25 31.82
C ASP A 12 -48.74 5.67 33.23
N PRO A 13 -47.76 5.97 34.11
CA PRO A 13 -48.03 6.34 35.50
C PRO A 13 -48.70 7.73 35.64
N LYS A 14 -48.76 8.53 34.59
CA LYS A 14 -49.42 9.87 34.62
C LYS A 14 -50.92 9.78 34.39
N THR A 15 -51.32 8.86 33.53
CA THR A 15 -52.72 8.67 33.14
C THR A 15 -53.37 7.44 33.77
N ASP A 16 -52.56 6.64 34.47
CA ASP A 16 -52.96 5.32 35.03
C ASP A 16 -53.49 4.35 33.95
N ASP A 17 -53.06 4.52 32.71
CA ASP A 17 -53.54 3.75 31.58
C ASP A 17 -52.62 2.57 31.27
N LEU A 18 -53.22 1.48 30.78
CA LEU A 18 -52.58 0.23 30.46
C LEU A 18 -52.84 -0.18 28.98
N GLN A 19 -51.98 0.29 28.10
CA GLN A 19 -52.07 -0.05 26.69
C GLN A 19 -51.46 -1.41 26.39
N ARG A 20 -52.22 -2.30 25.75
CA ARG A 20 -51.71 -3.59 25.25
C ARG A 20 -51.03 -3.41 23.89
N ILE A 21 -49.75 -3.89 23.78
CA ILE A 21 -48.96 -3.78 22.52
C ILE A 21 -48.83 -5.12 21.80
N CYS A 22 -48.93 -6.26 22.48
CA CYS A 22 -48.98 -7.57 21.84
C CYS A 22 -49.84 -8.56 22.63
N ASP A 23 -50.30 -9.62 21.95
CA ASP A 23 -51.23 -10.66 22.46
C ASP A 23 -50.56 -12.02 22.66
N PHE A 24 -49.29 -12.14 22.41
CA PHE A 24 -48.54 -13.39 22.53
C PHE A 24 -47.70 -13.40 23.82
N SER A 25 -47.39 -14.62 24.28
CA SER A 25 -46.55 -14.81 25.46
C SER A 25 -45.14 -14.29 25.21
N SER A 26 -44.70 -13.34 26.02
CA SER A 26 -43.35 -12.78 26.04
C SER A 26 -42.52 -13.35 27.18
N ARG A 27 -41.26 -13.59 26.94
CA ARG A 27 -40.31 -14.09 27.95
C ARG A 27 -39.46 -12.96 28.52
N VAL A 28 -39.09 -12.02 27.71
CA VAL A 28 -38.23 -10.90 28.04
C VAL A 28 -38.64 -9.67 27.27
N THR A 29 -38.56 -8.52 27.94
CA THR A 29 -38.78 -7.21 27.36
C THR A 29 -37.67 -6.25 27.82
N THR A 30 -37.23 -5.39 26.96
CA THR A 30 -36.30 -4.31 27.27
C THR A 30 -36.65 -3.06 26.49
N GLN A 31 -36.22 -1.90 26.96
CA GLN A 31 -36.32 -0.66 26.22
C GLN A 31 -34.92 -0.21 25.80
N ASP A 32 -34.74 0.17 24.56
CA ASP A 32 -33.47 0.68 24.06
C ASP A 32 -33.27 2.17 24.42
N ASN A 33 -32.07 2.69 24.23
CA ASN A 33 -31.72 4.10 24.50
C ASN A 33 -32.49 5.10 23.63
N HIS A 34 -33.12 4.67 22.54
CA HIS A 34 -33.95 5.47 21.64
C HIS A 34 -35.42 5.44 22.07
N GLY A 35 -35.75 4.66 23.11
CA GLY A 35 -37.11 4.53 23.62
C GLY A 35 -37.95 3.47 22.97
N ASN A 36 -37.41 2.68 22.00
CA ASN A 36 -38.14 1.56 21.41
C ASN A 36 -38.24 0.38 22.38
N ILE A 37 -39.35 -0.37 22.31
CA ILE A 37 -39.60 -1.53 23.14
C ILE A 37 -39.30 -2.81 22.37
N TRP A 38 -38.42 -3.63 22.94
CA TRP A 38 -38.06 -4.92 22.39
C TRP A 38 -38.74 -6.04 23.18
N VAL A 39 -39.40 -6.94 22.43
CA VAL A 39 -40.19 -8.03 23.03
C VAL A 39 -39.66 -9.37 22.50
N GLY A 40 -39.00 -10.15 23.34
CA GLY A 40 -38.59 -11.52 23.05
C GLY A 40 -39.70 -12.50 23.41
N SER A 41 -40.14 -13.31 22.46
CA SER A 41 -41.23 -14.26 22.61
C SER A 41 -40.73 -15.68 22.94
N PHE A 42 -41.63 -16.54 23.39
CA PHE A 42 -41.37 -17.97 23.58
C PHE A 42 -41.19 -18.76 22.30
N ASN A 43 -41.87 -18.40 21.19
CA ASN A 43 -41.91 -19.20 19.97
C ASN A 43 -42.14 -18.39 18.65
N ARG A 44 -42.01 -17.04 18.74
CA ARG A 44 -42.29 -16.16 17.61
C ARG A 44 -41.10 -15.28 17.23
N GLY A 45 -39.95 -15.38 17.91
CA GLY A 45 -38.79 -14.52 17.68
C GLY A 45 -38.83 -13.22 18.44
N LEU A 46 -38.22 -12.18 17.87
CA LEU A 46 -38.00 -10.87 18.47
C LEU A 46 -38.84 -9.80 17.74
N TYR A 47 -39.51 -8.96 18.51
CA TYR A 47 -40.32 -7.85 17.99
C TYR A 47 -39.76 -6.52 18.49
N LYS A 48 -39.76 -5.50 17.62
CA LYS A 48 -39.48 -4.10 17.91
C LYS A 48 -40.75 -3.29 17.81
N TYR A 49 -41.03 -2.51 18.79
CA TYR A 49 -42.15 -1.54 18.85
C TYR A 49 -41.56 -0.15 19.12
N ASP A 50 -42.25 0.89 18.63
CA ASP A 50 -41.94 2.27 19.00
C ASP A 50 -42.36 2.54 20.47
N ARG A 51 -42.05 3.75 20.95
CA ARG A 51 -42.41 4.19 22.29
C ARG A 51 -43.94 4.19 22.53
N ASN A 52 -44.73 4.27 21.47
CA ASN A 52 -46.19 4.31 21.53
C ASN A 52 -46.79 2.90 21.38
N GLY A 53 -45.99 1.86 21.25
CA GLY A 53 -46.46 0.48 21.11
C GLY A 53 -46.84 0.09 19.68
N ILE A 54 -46.46 0.89 18.67
CA ILE A 54 -46.68 0.53 17.27
C ILE A 54 -45.56 -0.43 16.84
N LYS A 55 -45.95 -1.56 16.29
CA LYS A 55 -44.99 -2.55 15.79
C LYS A 55 -44.17 -2.01 14.62
N ILE A 56 -42.84 -2.01 14.77
CA ILE A 56 -41.91 -1.58 13.72
C ILE A 56 -41.41 -2.79 12.91
N VAL A 57 -40.78 -3.78 13.57
CA VAL A 57 -40.11 -4.91 12.94
C VAL A 57 -40.36 -6.20 13.72
N HIS A 58 -40.31 -7.34 12.98
CA HIS A 58 -40.37 -8.67 13.53
C HIS A 58 -39.18 -9.50 12.98
N TYR A 59 -38.29 -9.94 13.85
CA TYR A 59 -37.13 -10.76 13.53
C TYR A 59 -37.41 -12.22 13.89
N HIS A 60 -37.16 -13.15 12.93
CA HIS A 60 -37.35 -14.58 13.14
C HIS A 60 -36.42 -15.41 12.22
N PRO A 61 -36.14 -16.70 12.52
CA PRO A 61 -35.14 -17.49 11.81
C PRO A 61 -35.40 -17.71 10.31
N LYS A 62 -36.62 -17.51 9.85
CA LYS A 62 -36.98 -17.67 8.43
C LYS A 62 -36.71 -16.42 7.58
N LEU A 63 -36.26 -15.33 8.17
CA LEU A 63 -35.86 -14.14 7.40
C LEU A 63 -34.48 -14.38 6.77
N PRO A 64 -34.22 -13.76 5.61
CA PRO A 64 -32.89 -13.82 5.03
C PRO A 64 -31.85 -13.13 5.92
N ILE A 65 -30.64 -13.68 5.97
CA ILE A 65 -29.50 -13.07 6.64
C ILE A 65 -29.16 -11.75 5.90
N PRO A 66 -28.89 -10.63 6.57
CA PRO A 66 -28.53 -10.53 8.01
C PRO A 66 -29.69 -10.24 8.99
N HIS A 67 -30.94 -10.24 8.56
CA HIS A 67 -32.10 -9.84 9.39
C HIS A 67 -32.75 -10.99 10.18
N ALA A 68 -32.12 -12.16 10.24
CA ALA A 68 -32.63 -13.31 10.97
C ALA A 68 -32.00 -13.39 12.37
N VAL A 69 -32.81 -13.75 13.37
CA VAL A 69 -32.33 -14.27 14.67
C VAL A 69 -32.17 -15.78 14.59
N ASN A 70 -31.26 -16.36 15.38
CA ASN A 70 -30.92 -17.78 15.30
C ASN A 70 -31.98 -18.76 15.88
N SER A 71 -32.99 -18.26 16.58
CA SER A 71 -34.08 -19.07 17.15
C SER A 71 -35.36 -18.26 17.28
N PHE A 72 -36.50 -18.95 17.27
CA PHE A 72 -37.80 -18.38 17.65
C PHE A 72 -37.94 -18.11 19.14
N GLU A 73 -37.13 -18.78 19.99
CA GLU A 73 -37.18 -18.66 21.44
C GLU A 73 -36.12 -17.70 21.94
N ILE A 74 -36.56 -16.53 22.37
CA ILE A 74 -35.69 -15.49 22.91
C ILE A 74 -35.64 -15.59 24.42
N SER A 75 -34.47 -15.77 25.02
CA SER A 75 -34.27 -15.98 26.41
C SER A 75 -33.83 -14.74 27.19
N ALA A 76 -33.04 -13.88 26.58
CA ALA A 76 -32.50 -12.70 27.22
C ALA A 76 -32.29 -11.58 26.18
N LEU A 77 -32.43 -10.34 26.61
CA LEU A 77 -32.16 -9.12 25.83
C LEU A 77 -31.34 -8.18 26.72
N PHE A 78 -30.30 -7.64 26.16
CA PHE A 78 -29.46 -6.67 26.84
C PHE A 78 -28.86 -5.69 25.83
N GLU A 79 -29.16 -4.40 25.99
CA GLU A 79 -28.49 -3.35 25.27
C GLU A 79 -27.23 -2.93 26.01
N ASP A 80 -26.10 -2.99 25.33
CA ASP A 80 -24.87 -2.51 25.92
C ASP A 80 -24.70 -0.98 25.74
N ARG A 81 -23.65 -0.44 26.36
CA ARG A 81 -23.37 0.99 26.31
C ARG A 81 -22.88 1.48 24.94
N SER A 82 -22.62 0.61 23.98
CA SER A 82 -22.26 0.97 22.61
C SER A 82 -23.46 1.03 21.66
N GLY A 83 -24.69 0.76 22.15
CA GLY A 83 -25.93 0.73 21.37
C GLY A 83 -26.15 -0.60 20.64
N VAL A 84 -25.52 -1.69 21.12
CA VAL A 84 -25.73 -3.04 20.59
C VAL A 84 -26.71 -3.79 21.45
N LEU A 85 -27.77 -4.32 20.85
CA LEU A 85 -28.71 -5.24 21.48
C LEU A 85 -28.18 -6.67 21.36
N TRP A 86 -27.85 -7.27 22.50
CA TRP A 86 -27.46 -8.66 22.62
C TRP A 86 -28.72 -9.51 22.86
N ILE A 87 -28.89 -10.57 22.05
CA ILE A 87 -30.08 -11.40 22.02
C ILE A 87 -29.69 -12.83 22.35
N GLY A 88 -29.96 -13.26 23.60
CA GLY A 88 -29.82 -14.64 24.02
C GLY A 88 -30.97 -15.46 23.46
N THR A 89 -30.68 -16.61 22.87
CA THR A 89 -31.70 -17.51 22.30
C THR A 89 -31.58 -18.90 22.92
N ILE A 90 -32.67 -19.66 22.92
CA ILE A 90 -32.64 -21.06 23.33
C ILE A 90 -32.30 -21.91 22.11
N GLY A 91 -31.20 -22.66 22.19
CA GLY A 91 -30.75 -23.55 21.12
C GLY A 91 -30.07 -22.89 19.94
N GLY A 92 -30.17 -21.55 19.80
CA GLY A 92 -29.55 -20.79 18.67
C GLY A 92 -28.31 -19.99 19.07
N GLY A 93 -27.92 -20.00 20.36
CA GLY A 93 -26.77 -19.26 20.85
C GLY A 93 -27.05 -17.78 21.08
N LEU A 94 -26.07 -16.89 20.77
CA LEU A 94 -26.12 -15.46 20.98
C LEU A 94 -26.16 -14.73 19.62
N SER A 95 -27.15 -13.85 19.46
CA SER A 95 -27.25 -12.94 18.31
C SER A 95 -26.94 -11.51 18.76
N ARG A 96 -26.46 -10.69 17.85
CA ARG A 96 -26.14 -9.29 18.04
C ARG A 96 -26.84 -8.42 17.00
N LEU A 97 -27.51 -7.37 17.44
CA LEU A 97 -28.21 -6.42 16.59
C LEU A 97 -27.74 -4.99 16.87
N ASN A 98 -27.37 -4.27 15.83
CA ASN A 98 -27.17 -2.83 15.95
C ASN A 98 -28.53 -2.14 16.02
N VAL A 99 -28.78 -1.38 17.09
CA VAL A 99 -30.05 -0.66 17.29
C VAL A 99 -30.14 0.62 16.45
N VAL A 100 -28.99 1.22 16.10
CA VAL A 100 -28.91 2.40 15.24
C VAL A 100 -29.03 1.96 13.76
N GLU A 101 -30.19 2.16 13.18
CA GLU A 101 -30.45 1.87 11.79
C GLU A 101 -29.91 3.00 10.92
N LYS A 102 -29.09 2.67 9.91
CA LYS A 102 -28.47 3.67 9.01
C LYS A 102 -29.37 4.04 7.82
N HIS A 103 -30.60 3.54 7.78
CA HIS A 103 -31.59 3.83 6.73
C HIS A 103 -31.04 3.69 5.27
N ILE A 104 -30.22 2.66 5.04
CA ILE A 104 -29.71 2.32 3.72
C ILE A 104 -30.60 1.22 3.14
N GLU A 105 -31.31 1.52 2.08
CA GLU A 105 -32.16 0.55 1.41
C GLU A 105 -31.34 -0.26 0.39
N CYS A 106 -31.67 -1.54 0.24
CA CYS A 106 -31.02 -2.46 -0.68
C CYS A 106 -32.03 -3.08 -1.63
N TYR A 107 -31.78 -3.01 -2.93
CA TYR A 107 -32.62 -3.56 -3.97
C TYR A 107 -31.84 -4.58 -4.81
N THR A 108 -32.45 -5.77 -4.96
CA THR A 108 -31.88 -6.93 -5.63
C THR A 108 -32.92 -7.61 -6.54
N GLU A 109 -32.55 -8.71 -7.18
CA GLU A 109 -33.49 -9.56 -7.92
C GLU A 109 -34.68 -10.03 -7.07
N ALA A 110 -34.47 -10.20 -5.75
CA ALA A 110 -35.55 -10.59 -4.84
C ALA A 110 -36.68 -9.56 -4.74
N GLN A 111 -36.40 -8.29 -5.03
CA GLN A 111 -37.39 -7.20 -5.08
C GLN A 111 -37.89 -6.92 -6.50
N GLY A 112 -37.42 -7.63 -7.53
CA GLY A 112 -37.89 -7.51 -8.90
C GLY A 112 -36.91 -6.89 -9.89
N LEU A 113 -35.64 -6.69 -9.50
CA LEU A 113 -34.58 -6.31 -10.43
C LEU A 113 -34.31 -7.47 -11.42
N CYS A 114 -34.06 -7.17 -12.69
CA CYS A 114 -33.84 -8.22 -13.71
C CYS A 114 -32.50 -8.96 -13.55
N GLU A 115 -31.47 -8.28 -13.01
CA GLU A 115 -30.17 -8.84 -12.68
C GLU A 115 -29.46 -7.97 -11.64
N ASN A 116 -28.67 -8.60 -10.78
CA ASN A 116 -27.99 -7.93 -9.65
C ASN A 116 -26.74 -7.13 -10.05
N ARG A 117 -26.12 -7.37 -11.18
CA ARG A 117 -24.91 -6.64 -11.62
C ARG A 117 -25.30 -5.32 -12.27
N ILE A 118 -25.13 -4.25 -11.50
CA ILE A 118 -25.48 -2.90 -11.91
C ILE A 118 -24.37 -2.29 -12.75
N ILE A 119 -24.76 -1.51 -13.77
CA ILE A 119 -23.83 -0.81 -14.66
C ILE A 119 -23.92 0.70 -14.45
N THR A 120 -25.12 1.29 -14.59
CA THR A 120 -25.30 2.74 -14.47
C THR A 120 -26.74 3.10 -14.15
N PHE A 121 -26.97 4.35 -13.81
CA PHE A 121 -28.27 4.87 -13.45
C PHE A 121 -28.60 6.14 -14.22
N LEU A 122 -29.90 6.43 -14.35
CA LEU A 122 -30.43 7.72 -14.81
C LEU A 122 -31.76 8.02 -14.11
N GLU A 123 -31.88 9.19 -13.49
CA GLU A 123 -33.17 9.69 -13.06
C GLU A 123 -33.89 10.38 -14.24
N ALA A 124 -34.91 9.74 -14.77
CA ALA A 124 -35.74 10.29 -15.82
C ALA A 124 -36.77 11.31 -15.24
N ARG A 125 -37.79 11.65 -16.03
CA ARG A 125 -38.91 12.47 -15.55
C ARG A 125 -39.68 11.74 -14.46
N ASP A 126 -40.39 12.48 -13.61
CA ASP A 126 -41.31 11.98 -12.56
C ASP A 126 -40.65 11.09 -11.50
N GLY A 127 -39.32 11.20 -11.28
CA GLY A 127 -38.60 10.47 -10.24
C GLY A 127 -38.45 8.96 -10.52
N ILE A 128 -38.69 8.53 -11.76
CA ILE A 128 -38.43 7.15 -12.18
C ILE A 128 -36.94 6.97 -12.42
N LEU A 129 -36.33 6.04 -11.70
CA LEU A 129 -34.92 5.69 -11.86
C LEU A 129 -34.77 4.59 -12.90
N TRP A 130 -34.02 4.87 -13.93
CA TRP A 130 -33.60 3.86 -14.92
C TRP A 130 -32.35 3.18 -14.39
N VAL A 131 -32.41 1.88 -14.26
CA VAL A 131 -31.33 1.06 -13.72
C VAL A 131 -30.83 0.12 -14.81
N SER A 132 -29.63 0.36 -15.30
CA SER A 132 -28.99 -0.55 -16.25
C SER A 132 -28.25 -1.66 -15.52
N THR A 133 -28.49 -2.88 -15.95
CA THR A 133 -27.83 -4.10 -15.47
C THR A 133 -27.25 -4.88 -16.65
N HIS A 134 -26.47 -5.93 -16.38
CA HIS A 134 -26.03 -6.83 -17.45
C HIS A 134 -27.21 -7.60 -18.10
N GLY A 135 -28.31 -7.78 -17.38
CA GLY A 135 -29.49 -8.51 -17.86
C GLY A 135 -30.54 -7.62 -18.53
N GLY A 136 -30.40 -6.28 -18.47
CA GLY A 136 -31.38 -5.36 -19.05
C GLY A 136 -31.49 -4.05 -18.31
N ILE A 137 -32.54 -3.28 -18.68
CA ILE A 137 -32.85 -2.02 -18.04
C ILE A 137 -34.12 -2.17 -17.24
N ASN A 138 -34.11 -1.75 -16.00
CA ASN A 138 -35.30 -1.64 -15.18
C ASN A 138 -35.70 -0.16 -14.99
N LEU A 139 -36.99 0.10 -15.02
CA LEU A 139 -37.60 1.33 -14.51
C LEU A 139 -37.98 1.07 -13.06
N PHE A 140 -37.35 1.79 -12.15
CA PHE A 140 -37.64 1.69 -10.72
C PHE A 140 -38.45 2.89 -10.27
N ASN A 141 -39.64 2.64 -9.77
CA ASN A 141 -40.50 3.65 -9.16
C ASN A 141 -40.17 3.73 -7.67
N ARG A 142 -39.57 4.86 -7.25
CA ARG A 142 -39.14 5.07 -5.86
C ARG A 142 -40.32 5.06 -4.88
N SER A 143 -41.47 5.64 -5.24
CA SER A 143 -42.61 5.77 -4.34
C SER A 143 -43.33 4.45 -4.06
N SER A 144 -43.36 3.55 -5.03
CA SER A 144 -44.01 2.23 -4.90
C SER A 144 -43.01 1.09 -4.66
N ALA A 145 -41.71 1.38 -4.66
CA ALA A 145 -40.62 0.41 -4.61
C ALA A 145 -40.78 -0.74 -5.62
N SER A 146 -41.28 -0.44 -6.82
CA SER A 146 -41.60 -1.43 -7.83
C SER A 146 -40.72 -1.30 -9.07
N PHE A 147 -40.42 -2.46 -9.66
CA PHE A 147 -39.63 -2.58 -10.89
C PHE A 147 -40.48 -2.92 -12.08
N ARG A 148 -40.12 -2.36 -13.24
CA ARG A 148 -40.63 -2.73 -14.55
C ARG A 148 -39.47 -2.84 -15.51
N GLU A 149 -39.39 -3.92 -16.29
CA GLU A 149 -38.43 -4.07 -17.37
C GLU A 149 -38.70 -3.06 -18.49
N LEU A 150 -37.66 -2.38 -18.97
CA LEU A 150 -37.72 -1.50 -20.14
C LEU A 150 -37.17 -2.26 -21.37
N ARG A 151 -38.01 -2.45 -22.37
CA ARG A 151 -37.67 -3.03 -23.66
C ARG A 151 -37.43 -1.91 -24.68
N ILE A 152 -36.23 -1.85 -25.24
CA ILE A 152 -35.85 -0.85 -26.24
C ILE A 152 -35.91 -1.50 -27.62
N ASN A 153 -36.94 -1.15 -28.40
CA ASN A 153 -37.11 -1.59 -29.77
C ASN A 153 -36.07 -0.93 -30.69
N GLY A 154 -35.31 -1.73 -31.42
CA GLY A 154 -34.20 -1.26 -32.26
C GLY A 154 -32.84 -1.62 -31.72
N LEU A 155 -32.67 -1.72 -30.41
CA LEU A 155 -31.47 -2.29 -29.80
C LEU A 155 -31.42 -3.80 -30.05
N PRO A 156 -30.31 -4.41 -30.44
CA PRO A 156 -30.13 -5.85 -30.46
C PRO A 156 -30.48 -6.43 -29.08
N SER A 157 -30.97 -7.68 -29.02
CA SER A 157 -31.44 -8.31 -27.78
C SER A 157 -30.40 -8.12 -26.66
N ILE A 158 -30.88 -7.88 -25.45
CA ILE A 158 -30.13 -7.45 -24.25
C ILE A 158 -28.90 -8.30 -23.92
N GLN A 159 -28.86 -9.57 -24.33
CA GLN A 159 -27.65 -10.41 -24.20
C GLN A 159 -26.43 -9.87 -24.95
N PHE A 160 -26.61 -8.88 -25.86
CA PHE A 160 -25.56 -8.35 -26.72
C PHE A 160 -25.42 -6.82 -26.72
N ALA A 161 -26.22 -6.09 -25.92
CA ALA A 161 -26.17 -4.62 -25.89
C ALA A 161 -26.43 -4.05 -24.48
N THR A 162 -25.53 -4.34 -23.56
CA THR A 162 -25.54 -3.73 -22.22
C THR A 162 -25.40 -2.22 -22.32
N VAL A 163 -26.34 -1.46 -21.75
CA VAL A 163 -26.25 -0.01 -21.68
C VAL A 163 -25.27 0.38 -20.58
N SER A 164 -24.18 1.02 -20.95
CA SER A 164 -23.06 1.39 -20.08
C SER A 164 -23.08 2.87 -19.67
N ALA A 165 -23.78 3.71 -20.41
CA ALA A 165 -23.90 5.14 -20.09
C ALA A 165 -25.29 5.66 -20.43
N PHE A 166 -25.79 6.55 -19.58
CA PHE A 166 -26.98 7.35 -19.84
C PHE A 166 -26.62 8.82 -19.81
N PHE A 167 -27.26 9.60 -20.67
CA PHE A 167 -27.18 11.05 -20.63
C PHE A 167 -28.52 11.65 -21.10
N THR A 168 -29.03 12.65 -20.40
CA THR A 168 -30.19 13.40 -20.82
C THR A 168 -29.75 14.75 -21.39
N ALA A 169 -29.93 14.96 -22.66
CA ALA A 169 -29.62 16.22 -23.32
C ALA A 169 -30.62 17.31 -22.90
N GLU A 170 -30.25 18.58 -23.10
CA GLU A 170 -31.11 19.72 -22.71
C GLU A 170 -32.48 19.72 -23.43
N ASN A 171 -32.55 19.21 -24.67
CA ASN A 171 -33.81 18.99 -25.39
C ASN A 171 -34.70 17.86 -24.80
N GLY A 172 -34.20 17.14 -23.80
CA GLY A 172 -34.85 16.05 -23.10
C GLY A 172 -34.67 14.67 -23.75
N ASP A 173 -33.93 14.55 -24.86
CA ASP A 173 -33.59 13.24 -25.45
C ASP A 173 -32.68 12.47 -24.52
N ILE A 174 -32.88 11.16 -24.42
CA ILE A 174 -32.01 10.27 -23.63
C ILE A 174 -31.03 9.58 -24.58
N TRP A 175 -29.76 9.79 -24.33
CA TRP A 175 -28.65 9.16 -25.03
C TRP A 175 -28.21 7.93 -24.25
N LEU A 176 -28.00 6.85 -24.99
CA LEU A 176 -27.59 5.57 -24.47
C LEU A 176 -26.22 5.20 -25.05
N GLY A 177 -25.21 5.08 -24.21
CA GLY A 177 -23.97 4.42 -24.55
C GLY A 177 -24.09 2.92 -24.29
N THR A 178 -23.58 2.10 -25.19
CA THR A 178 -23.62 0.63 -25.03
C THR A 178 -22.22 0.05 -24.97
N TRP A 179 -22.12 -1.16 -24.44
CA TRP A 179 -20.82 -1.83 -24.29
C TRP A 179 -20.19 -2.26 -25.63
N ASP A 180 -20.94 -2.48 -26.70
CA ASP A 180 -20.38 -2.90 -28.00
C ASP A 180 -21.10 -2.34 -29.21
N LYS A 181 -22.25 -1.70 -29.00
CA LYS A 181 -23.15 -1.28 -30.08
C LYS A 181 -23.21 0.23 -30.27
N GLY A 182 -22.24 0.96 -29.67
CA GLY A 182 -22.09 2.40 -29.82
C GLY A 182 -23.20 3.19 -29.16
N LEU A 183 -23.66 4.25 -29.85
CA LEU A 183 -24.59 5.25 -29.33
C LEU A 183 -25.99 5.06 -29.87
N TRP A 184 -26.96 5.26 -28.99
CA TRP A 184 -28.39 5.20 -29.30
C TRP A 184 -29.10 6.40 -28.67
N VAL A 185 -30.21 6.84 -29.23
CA VAL A 185 -30.96 7.99 -28.76
C VAL A 185 -32.45 7.63 -28.70
N ILE A 186 -33.05 7.95 -27.57
CA ILE A 186 -34.51 7.92 -27.34
C ILE A 186 -35.01 9.37 -27.39
N ASP A 187 -36.00 9.60 -28.26
CA ASP A 187 -36.65 10.93 -28.41
C ASP A 187 -37.37 11.30 -27.10
N SER A 188 -37.28 12.53 -26.67
CA SER A 188 -37.94 13.05 -25.46
C SER A 188 -39.46 12.84 -25.41
N ARG A 189 -40.09 12.79 -26.58
CA ARG A 189 -41.53 12.53 -26.72
C ARG A 189 -41.95 11.07 -26.42
N ASP A 190 -41.02 10.13 -26.49
CA ASP A 190 -41.27 8.72 -26.24
C ASP A 190 -41.02 8.29 -24.80
N ILE A 191 -40.43 9.17 -23.93
CA ILE A 191 -40.05 8.85 -22.57
C ILE A 191 -41.28 8.50 -21.71
N ASP A 192 -42.34 9.30 -21.79
CA ASP A 192 -43.58 9.06 -21.02
C ASP A 192 -44.21 7.73 -21.38
N ARG A 193 -44.17 7.38 -22.68
CA ARG A 193 -44.59 6.09 -23.17
C ARG A 193 -43.71 4.96 -22.61
N ALA A 194 -42.38 5.16 -22.57
CA ALA A 194 -41.46 4.20 -21.99
C ALA A 194 -41.80 3.91 -20.53
N ILE A 195 -42.06 4.95 -19.73
CA ILE A 195 -42.46 4.84 -18.32
C ILE A 195 -43.77 4.09 -18.16
N GLN A 196 -44.78 4.44 -18.97
CA GLN A 196 -46.14 3.85 -18.88
C GLN A 196 -46.20 2.40 -19.37
N THR A 197 -45.53 2.10 -20.48
CA THR A 197 -45.67 0.81 -21.15
C THR A 197 -44.51 -0.17 -20.92
N GLY A 198 -43.34 0.30 -20.48
CA GLY A 198 -42.12 -0.49 -20.43
C GLY A 198 -41.53 -0.76 -21.82
N GLN A 199 -41.93 -0.03 -22.83
CA GLN A 199 -41.43 -0.19 -24.22
C GLN A 199 -41.13 1.15 -24.85
N VAL A 200 -40.01 1.25 -25.53
CA VAL A 200 -39.60 2.46 -26.23
C VAL A 200 -38.82 2.12 -27.50
N ARG A 201 -38.82 3.04 -28.45
CA ARG A 201 -37.94 2.94 -29.64
C ARG A 201 -36.74 3.80 -29.51
N ALA A 202 -35.56 3.25 -29.80
CA ALA A 202 -34.30 4.02 -29.93
C ALA A 202 -33.80 3.97 -31.38
N ARG A 203 -33.14 5.02 -31.78
CA ARG A 203 -32.40 5.07 -33.04
C ARG A 203 -30.91 5.02 -32.78
N GLN A 204 -30.19 4.29 -33.60
CA GLN A 204 -28.73 4.26 -33.56
C GLN A 204 -28.14 5.55 -34.16
N LEU A 205 -27.18 6.17 -33.48
CA LEU A 205 -26.35 7.21 -34.04
C LEU A 205 -25.07 6.57 -34.58
N LYS A 206 -24.95 6.53 -35.91
CA LYS A 206 -23.76 5.96 -36.55
C LYS A 206 -22.62 6.95 -36.51
N HIS A 207 -21.46 6.50 -36.09
CA HIS A 207 -20.23 7.27 -36.18
C HIS A 207 -19.63 7.10 -37.60
N PRO A 208 -19.28 8.18 -38.31
CA PRO A 208 -18.85 8.10 -39.73
C PRO A 208 -17.48 7.45 -39.94
N VAL A 209 -16.66 7.33 -38.88
CA VAL A 209 -15.25 6.91 -38.97
C VAL A 209 -14.97 5.55 -38.32
N ILE A 210 -15.89 5.04 -37.47
CA ILE A 210 -15.67 3.78 -36.74
C ILE A 210 -16.53 2.68 -37.31
N ASP A 211 -15.88 1.81 -38.09
CA ASP A 211 -16.42 0.50 -38.44
C ASP A 211 -16.08 -0.49 -37.31
N GLY A 212 -17.10 -1.02 -36.65
CA GLY A 212 -16.97 -2.07 -35.65
C GLY A 212 -17.48 -1.72 -34.25
N GLU A 213 -17.07 -2.52 -33.28
CA GLU A 213 -17.57 -2.45 -31.90
C GLU A 213 -17.03 -1.20 -31.16
N LEU A 214 -17.95 -0.36 -30.72
CA LEU A 214 -17.65 0.83 -29.90
C LEU A 214 -18.30 0.67 -28.54
N SER A 215 -17.51 0.60 -27.48
CA SER A 215 -17.97 0.66 -26.10
C SER A 215 -17.91 2.10 -25.60
N VAL A 216 -19.04 2.61 -25.13
CA VAL A 216 -19.17 3.99 -24.61
C VAL A 216 -19.37 3.92 -23.09
N PHE A 217 -18.59 4.68 -22.33
CA PHE A 217 -18.58 4.61 -20.86
C PHE A 217 -19.16 5.84 -20.17
N ARG A 218 -19.03 7.01 -20.78
CA ARG A 218 -19.57 8.28 -20.25
C ARG A 218 -19.98 9.17 -21.40
N ILE A 219 -21.06 9.96 -21.18
CA ILE A 219 -21.51 11.00 -22.08
C ILE A 219 -21.78 12.22 -21.22
N VAL A 220 -21.20 13.36 -21.59
CA VAL A 220 -21.40 14.65 -20.89
C VAL A 220 -21.55 15.76 -21.93
N GLU A 221 -22.26 16.82 -21.58
CA GLU A 221 -22.45 18.01 -22.39
C GLU A 221 -21.66 19.17 -21.77
N ASP A 222 -20.94 19.91 -22.60
CA ASP A 222 -20.25 21.11 -22.19
C ASP A 222 -21.16 22.35 -22.33
N ARG A 223 -20.65 23.54 -21.98
CA ARG A 223 -21.41 24.78 -22.06
C ARG A 223 -21.75 25.23 -23.48
N ASP A 224 -20.93 24.84 -24.45
CA ASP A 224 -21.14 25.12 -25.86
C ASP A 224 -22.10 24.10 -26.54
N ARG A 225 -22.67 23.17 -25.71
CA ARG A 225 -23.57 22.06 -26.12
C ARG A 225 -22.88 21.01 -26.97
N HIS A 226 -21.59 20.89 -26.89
CA HIS A 226 -20.89 19.76 -27.48
C HIS A 226 -21.03 18.54 -26.57
N LEU A 227 -21.24 17.38 -27.15
CA LEU A 227 -21.26 16.13 -26.38
C LEU A 227 -19.89 15.49 -26.41
N TRP A 228 -19.39 15.26 -25.24
CA TRP A 228 -18.12 14.56 -25.01
C TRP A 228 -18.40 13.12 -24.59
N ILE A 229 -17.78 12.16 -25.28
CA ILE A 229 -18.10 10.74 -25.18
C ILE A 229 -16.83 9.97 -24.91
N SER A 230 -16.75 9.32 -23.75
CA SER A 230 -15.65 8.41 -23.42
C SER A 230 -15.91 7.02 -24.01
N SER A 231 -14.85 6.39 -24.49
CA SER A 231 -14.96 5.08 -25.11
C SER A 231 -13.69 4.22 -24.97
N ASN A 232 -13.76 2.99 -25.49
CA ASN A 232 -12.59 2.12 -25.65
C ASN A 232 -11.70 2.47 -26.86
N ARG A 233 -12.06 3.49 -27.66
CA ARG A 233 -11.35 3.92 -28.88
C ARG A 233 -10.95 5.39 -28.86
N GLY A 234 -10.84 5.98 -27.70
CA GLY A 234 -10.54 7.40 -27.48
C GLY A 234 -11.71 8.18 -26.94
N CYS A 235 -11.59 9.49 -26.97
CA CYS A 235 -12.64 10.43 -26.61
C CYS A 235 -13.20 11.06 -27.87
N PHE A 236 -14.50 11.13 -28.00
CA PHE A 236 -15.17 11.79 -29.10
C PHE A 236 -15.84 13.08 -28.64
N GLU A 237 -15.70 14.11 -29.44
CA GLU A 237 -16.48 15.32 -29.35
C GLU A 237 -17.51 15.31 -30.49
N TYR A 238 -18.78 15.47 -30.15
CA TYR A 238 -19.86 15.62 -31.10
C TYR A 238 -20.40 17.02 -31.03
N ILE A 239 -20.30 17.76 -32.12
CA ILE A 239 -20.76 19.14 -32.29
C ILE A 239 -22.07 19.13 -33.05
N PRO A 240 -23.22 19.36 -32.41
CA PRO A 240 -24.53 19.30 -33.06
C PRO A 240 -24.70 20.46 -34.03
N SER A 241 -25.27 20.18 -35.21
CA SER A 241 -25.56 21.22 -36.21
C SER A 241 -26.84 21.98 -35.82
N HIS A 242 -26.77 23.29 -35.71
CA HIS A 242 -27.91 24.19 -35.39
C HIS A 242 -28.65 23.80 -34.10
N GLY A 243 -27.96 23.20 -33.13
CA GLY A 243 -28.58 22.73 -31.88
C GLY A 243 -29.48 21.46 -32.02
N ASP A 244 -29.53 20.85 -33.22
CA ASP A 244 -30.20 19.56 -33.42
C ASP A 244 -29.20 18.43 -33.28
N PHE A 245 -29.36 17.61 -32.25
CA PHE A 245 -28.51 16.43 -32.01
C PHE A 245 -28.69 15.29 -33.03
N LYS A 246 -29.47 15.47 -34.08
CA LYS A 246 -29.64 14.46 -35.16
C LYS A 246 -28.51 14.50 -36.19
N THR A 247 -27.92 15.66 -36.38
CA THR A 247 -26.81 15.89 -37.32
C THR A 247 -25.74 16.70 -36.64
N GLY A 248 -24.46 16.39 -36.92
CA GLY A 248 -23.33 17.09 -36.32
C GLY A 248 -21.99 16.62 -36.82
N GLN A 249 -20.95 17.30 -36.40
CA GLN A 249 -19.57 16.97 -36.70
C GLN A 249 -18.95 16.16 -35.58
N TRP A 250 -18.13 15.20 -35.94
CA TRP A 250 -17.36 14.36 -35.01
C TRP A 250 -15.90 14.73 -35.05
N ILE A 251 -15.30 14.88 -33.87
CA ILE A 251 -13.86 15.01 -33.66
C ILE A 251 -13.44 13.82 -32.78
N ASN A 252 -12.32 13.18 -33.11
CA ASN A 252 -11.81 12.05 -32.34
C ASN A 252 -10.43 12.36 -31.76
N TYR A 253 -10.31 12.23 -30.45
CA TYR A 253 -9.06 12.35 -29.71
C TYR A 253 -8.58 10.94 -29.36
N THR A 254 -7.37 10.59 -29.81
CA THR A 254 -6.80 9.25 -29.61
C THR A 254 -5.42 9.32 -28.99
N HIS A 255 -4.99 8.18 -28.47
CA HIS A 255 -3.62 7.98 -28.02
C HIS A 255 -2.68 7.78 -29.22
N ASN A 256 -1.55 8.50 -29.22
CA ASN A 256 -0.41 8.25 -30.06
C ASN A 256 0.86 8.25 -29.20
N GLY A 257 1.60 7.15 -29.21
CA GLY A 257 2.82 7.00 -28.38
C GLY A 257 3.92 8.01 -28.74
N ASP A 258 3.98 8.43 -30.01
CA ASP A 258 4.99 9.36 -30.53
C ASP A 258 4.59 10.84 -30.35
N ASP A 259 3.33 11.12 -29.99
CA ASP A 259 2.84 12.47 -29.78
C ASP A 259 2.52 12.72 -28.31
N PRO A 260 3.31 13.54 -27.59
CA PRO A 260 3.05 13.89 -26.20
C PRO A 260 1.76 14.71 -26.01
N ASN A 261 1.22 15.31 -27.08
CA ASN A 261 -0.02 16.09 -27.08
C ASN A 261 -1.23 15.22 -27.45
N SER A 262 -1.17 13.94 -27.26
CA SER A 262 -2.26 12.98 -27.46
C SER A 262 -2.75 12.39 -26.13
N LEU A 263 -3.84 11.61 -26.13
CA LEU A 263 -4.35 10.96 -24.92
C LEU A 263 -3.30 10.02 -24.29
N CYS A 264 -3.39 9.81 -22.97
CA CYS A 264 -2.58 8.80 -22.28
C CYS A 264 -2.96 7.37 -22.70
N SER A 265 -4.24 7.13 -22.99
CA SER A 265 -4.77 5.84 -23.46
C SER A 265 -6.04 6.03 -24.29
N ASN A 266 -6.29 5.12 -25.23
CA ASN A 266 -7.57 5.07 -25.97
C ASN A 266 -8.75 4.58 -25.12
N PHE A 267 -8.48 3.95 -23.98
CA PHE A 267 -9.53 3.58 -23.05
C PHE A 267 -9.77 4.76 -22.10
N THR A 268 -10.73 5.62 -22.47
CA THR A 268 -11.15 6.77 -21.67
C THR A 268 -12.25 6.34 -20.71
N THR A 269 -12.22 6.83 -19.48
CA THR A 269 -13.06 6.35 -18.37
C THR A 269 -14.06 7.37 -17.90
N ASP A 270 -13.64 8.61 -17.73
CA ASP A 270 -14.52 9.70 -17.29
C ASP A 270 -14.15 11.01 -18.01
N ILE A 271 -15.10 11.92 -18.06
CA ILE A 271 -14.94 13.24 -18.67
C ILE A 271 -15.56 14.28 -17.78
N TYR A 272 -14.84 15.34 -17.52
CA TYR A 272 -15.32 16.48 -16.77
C TYR A 272 -15.06 17.79 -17.52
N PRO A 273 -16.11 18.45 -18.07
CA PRO A 273 -16.02 19.81 -18.58
C PRO A 273 -15.84 20.78 -17.42
N ASP A 274 -14.73 21.52 -17.41
CA ASP A 274 -14.48 22.49 -16.34
C ASP A 274 -15.39 23.73 -16.51
N THR A 275 -16.41 23.75 -15.71
CA THR A 275 -17.39 24.84 -15.69
C THR A 275 -17.11 25.88 -14.62
N VAL A 276 -16.11 25.67 -13.76
CA VAL A 276 -15.84 26.48 -12.58
C VAL A 276 -14.67 27.44 -12.81
N THR A 277 -13.54 26.96 -13.32
CA THR A 277 -12.30 27.75 -13.38
C THR A 277 -12.08 28.43 -14.72
N ASP A 278 -12.41 27.75 -15.82
CA ASP A 278 -12.25 28.30 -17.17
C ASP A 278 -13.21 27.63 -18.14
N ASN A 279 -13.74 28.41 -19.06
CA ASN A 279 -14.86 28.06 -19.92
C ASN A 279 -14.52 27.05 -21.03
N LYS A 280 -13.25 26.62 -21.16
CA LYS A 280 -12.81 25.84 -22.33
C LYS A 280 -11.83 24.70 -21.99
N THR A 281 -11.87 24.21 -20.76
CA THR A 281 -11.04 23.08 -20.37
C THR A 281 -11.88 21.82 -20.22
N ILE A 282 -11.43 20.73 -20.84
CA ILE A 282 -12.04 19.40 -20.70
C ILE A 282 -11.01 18.47 -20.05
N TRP A 283 -11.37 17.92 -18.93
CA TRP A 283 -10.57 16.89 -18.25
C TRP A 283 -11.01 15.50 -18.68
N ILE A 284 -10.09 14.64 -19.04
CA ILE A 284 -10.35 13.28 -19.51
C ILE A 284 -9.54 12.30 -18.68
N GLY A 285 -10.25 11.44 -17.95
CA GLY A 285 -9.69 10.31 -17.27
C GLY A 285 -9.48 9.14 -18.25
N THR A 286 -8.36 8.45 -18.13
CA THR A 286 -8.09 7.26 -18.91
C THR A 286 -7.65 6.11 -18.02
N ARG A 287 -7.56 4.92 -18.59
CA ARG A 287 -7.01 3.75 -17.89
C ARG A 287 -5.54 3.92 -17.50
N SER A 288 -4.82 4.83 -18.15
CA SER A 288 -3.37 5.03 -17.97
C SER A 288 -3.02 6.51 -17.83
N GLY A 289 -3.75 7.27 -17.02
CA GLY A 289 -3.45 8.64 -16.66
C GLY A 289 -4.54 9.66 -16.97
N LEU A 290 -4.26 10.92 -16.65
CA LEU A 290 -5.14 12.07 -16.78
C LEU A 290 -4.73 12.94 -17.96
N ASN A 291 -5.70 13.39 -18.73
CA ASN A 291 -5.50 14.36 -19.81
C ASN A 291 -6.28 15.65 -19.55
N ARG A 292 -5.78 16.74 -20.07
CA ARG A 292 -6.42 18.05 -20.11
C ARG A 292 -6.47 18.52 -21.56
N ILE A 293 -7.65 18.83 -22.08
CA ILE A 293 -7.82 19.50 -23.36
C ILE A 293 -8.12 20.97 -23.10
N VAL A 294 -7.33 21.85 -23.71
CA VAL A 294 -7.50 23.31 -23.64
C VAL A 294 -7.62 23.82 -25.08
N PHE A 295 -8.58 24.71 -25.30
CA PHE A 295 -8.77 25.33 -26.60
C PHE A 295 -8.03 26.67 -26.65
N ASP A 296 -7.27 26.90 -27.72
CA ASP A 296 -6.61 28.18 -27.96
C ASP A 296 -7.60 29.26 -28.47
N ALA A 297 -7.10 30.47 -28.69
CA ALA A 297 -7.94 31.59 -29.17
C ALA A 297 -8.57 31.31 -30.54
N ASP A 298 -8.00 30.47 -31.36
CA ASP A 298 -8.49 30.05 -32.66
C ASP A 298 -9.42 28.82 -32.60
N GLY A 299 -9.70 28.33 -31.39
CA GLY A 299 -10.57 27.17 -31.19
C GLY A 299 -9.89 25.82 -31.43
N LYS A 300 -8.57 25.77 -31.57
CA LYS A 300 -7.82 24.54 -31.78
C LYS A 300 -7.58 23.85 -30.45
N ALA A 301 -7.94 22.58 -30.38
CA ALA A 301 -7.73 21.75 -29.20
C ALA A 301 -6.26 21.41 -28.99
N ASN A 302 -5.76 21.58 -27.78
CA ASN A 302 -4.44 21.16 -27.33
C ASN A 302 -4.61 20.15 -26.18
N CYS A 303 -4.28 18.90 -26.44
CA CYS A 303 -4.34 17.81 -25.44
C CYS A 303 -3.03 17.76 -24.66
N GLN A 304 -3.11 17.78 -23.36
CA GLN A 304 -1.96 17.72 -22.45
C GLN A 304 -2.07 16.48 -21.56
N ARG A 305 -0.99 15.73 -21.40
CA ARG A 305 -0.88 14.65 -20.43
C ARG A 305 -0.49 15.25 -19.09
N ILE A 306 -1.23 14.94 -18.04
CA ILE A 306 -1.04 15.47 -16.70
C ILE A 306 -0.48 14.39 -15.80
N GLU A 307 0.70 14.63 -15.25
CA GLU A 307 1.34 13.73 -14.31
C GLU A 307 0.79 13.95 -12.89
N LEU A 308 0.26 12.89 -12.26
CA LEU A 308 -0.24 12.92 -10.89
C LEU A 308 0.92 12.76 -9.89
N ALA A 309 1.78 13.78 -9.80
CA ALA A 309 2.89 13.79 -8.85
C ALA A 309 2.48 14.47 -7.54
N ALA A 310 2.55 13.75 -6.41
CA ALA A 310 2.29 14.33 -5.08
C ALA A 310 3.44 15.24 -4.64
N THR A 311 3.12 16.48 -4.25
CA THR A 311 4.11 17.52 -3.90
C THR A 311 4.53 17.54 -2.43
N ASN A 312 4.13 16.57 -1.61
CA ASN A 312 4.51 16.51 -0.20
C ASN A 312 6.01 16.23 -0.05
N ALA A 313 6.76 17.19 0.49
CA ALA A 313 8.22 17.23 0.60
C ALA A 313 8.89 16.07 1.37
N ARG A 314 8.12 15.18 2.01
CA ARG A 314 8.61 13.98 2.71
C ARG A 314 8.47 12.69 1.92
N GLU A 315 7.63 12.66 0.90
CA GLU A 315 7.37 11.45 0.10
C GLU A 315 7.39 11.79 -1.39
N ARG A 316 8.57 11.95 -1.98
CA ARG A 316 8.73 11.84 -3.43
C ARG A 316 8.53 10.39 -3.88
N LYS A 317 7.37 9.84 -3.63
CA LYS A 317 6.88 8.70 -4.39
C LYS A 317 6.30 9.27 -5.67
N VAL A 318 7.02 9.16 -6.76
CA VAL A 318 6.50 9.38 -8.11
C VAL A 318 5.31 8.42 -8.24
N CYS A 319 4.08 8.96 -8.27
CA CYS A 319 2.93 8.19 -8.66
C CYS A 319 3.15 7.75 -10.10
N SER A 320 2.77 6.53 -10.45
CA SER A 320 2.96 6.05 -11.81
C SER A 320 2.22 6.97 -12.78
N SER A 321 2.84 7.29 -13.89
CA SER A 321 2.19 7.97 -15.03
C SER A 321 0.96 7.22 -15.54
N ASP A 322 0.70 6.02 -15.07
CA ASP A 322 -0.27 5.04 -15.56
C ASP A 322 -1.44 4.80 -14.59
N ALA A 323 -1.79 5.79 -13.75
CA ALA A 323 -2.92 5.68 -12.82
C ALA A 323 -4.24 5.49 -13.56
N PHE A 324 -5.03 4.49 -13.18
CA PHE A 324 -6.38 4.29 -13.70
C PHE A 324 -7.33 5.30 -13.06
N ILE A 325 -7.75 6.31 -13.82
CA ILE A 325 -8.71 7.31 -13.37
C ILE A 325 -10.13 6.72 -13.44
N SER A 326 -10.83 6.72 -12.32
CA SER A 326 -12.22 6.23 -12.25
C SER A 326 -13.24 7.35 -12.36
N THR A 327 -13.01 8.47 -11.66
CA THR A 327 -13.93 9.60 -11.62
C THR A 327 -13.17 10.91 -11.46
N ILE A 328 -13.63 11.94 -12.18
CA ILE A 328 -13.15 13.33 -12.07
C ILE A 328 -14.32 14.17 -11.55
N HIS A 329 -14.10 14.92 -10.49
CA HIS A 329 -15.13 15.75 -9.86
C HIS A 329 -14.57 17.10 -9.41
N CYS A 330 -15.27 18.18 -9.68
CA CYS A 330 -14.94 19.49 -9.13
C CYS A 330 -15.82 19.77 -7.92
N ASP A 331 -15.17 20.10 -6.82
CA ASP A 331 -15.86 20.53 -5.59
C ASP A 331 -16.62 21.83 -5.86
N ARG A 332 -17.92 21.81 -5.54
CA ARG A 332 -18.83 22.97 -5.76
C ARG A 332 -18.53 24.16 -4.86
N LYS A 333 -17.85 23.96 -3.73
CA LYS A 333 -17.62 24.99 -2.71
C LYS A 333 -16.25 25.65 -2.80
N GLU A 334 -15.22 24.85 -3.00
CA GLU A 334 -13.82 25.31 -2.98
C GLU A 334 -13.18 25.36 -4.37
N GLY A 335 -13.83 24.79 -5.39
CA GLY A 335 -13.36 24.79 -6.77
C GLY A 335 -12.14 23.90 -7.03
N GLY A 336 -11.82 22.99 -6.11
CA GLY A 336 -10.74 22.02 -6.26
C GLY A 336 -11.14 20.86 -7.17
N LEU A 337 -10.26 20.45 -8.09
CA LEU A 337 -10.49 19.27 -8.93
C LEU A 337 -10.04 18.00 -8.19
N TRP A 338 -10.97 17.10 -7.95
CA TRP A 338 -10.77 15.83 -7.30
C TRP A 338 -10.72 14.69 -8.32
N ILE A 339 -9.75 13.80 -8.17
CA ILE A 339 -9.52 12.70 -9.10
C ILE A 339 -9.46 11.41 -8.29
N ALA A 340 -10.47 10.56 -8.47
CA ALA A 340 -10.50 9.23 -7.90
C ALA A 340 -9.80 8.24 -8.82
N THR A 341 -9.07 7.29 -8.24
CA THR A 341 -8.29 6.29 -8.99
C THR A 341 -8.55 4.87 -8.50
N ILE A 342 -8.31 3.91 -9.35
CA ILE A 342 -8.28 2.49 -8.97
C ILE A 342 -6.82 2.12 -8.65
N GLY A 343 -6.52 1.99 -7.36
CA GLY A 343 -5.21 1.53 -6.85
C GLY A 343 -4.33 2.62 -6.26
N GLU A 344 -4.47 3.91 -6.66
CA GLU A 344 -3.61 5.00 -6.19
C GLU A 344 -4.31 5.94 -5.17
N GLY A 345 -5.61 5.79 -4.93
CA GLY A 345 -6.39 6.60 -3.99
C GLY A 345 -7.00 7.85 -4.62
N LEU A 346 -7.21 8.89 -3.80
CA LEU A 346 -7.86 10.14 -4.16
C LEU A 346 -6.83 11.27 -4.27
N PHE A 347 -6.93 12.06 -5.34
CA PHE A 347 -6.06 13.22 -5.57
C PHE A 347 -6.89 14.51 -5.59
N LEU A 348 -6.36 15.54 -4.95
CA LEU A 348 -6.85 16.91 -5.05
C LEU A 348 -5.83 17.74 -5.85
N MET A 349 -6.24 18.29 -6.97
CA MET A 349 -5.46 19.26 -7.72
C MET A 349 -5.73 20.68 -7.20
N THR A 350 -4.67 21.41 -6.84
CA THR A 350 -4.73 22.81 -6.44
C THR A 350 -3.90 23.64 -7.41
N GLU A 351 -4.54 24.46 -8.22
CA GLU A 351 -3.83 25.39 -9.11
C GLU A 351 -3.17 26.52 -8.30
N GLY A 352 -1.94 26.84 -8.64
CA GLY A 352 -1.24 28.06 -8.17
C GLY A 352 -0.50 28.00 -6.84
N ARG A 353 -0.56 26.93 -6.05
CA ARG A 353 0.12 26.86 -4.74
C ARG A 353 1.61 26.46 -4.82
N CYS A 354 2.08 25.95 -5.97
CA CYS A 354 3.44 25.45 -6.13
C CYS A 354 4.39 26.36 -6.92
N GLY A 355 3.98 27.60 -7.26
CA GLY A 355 4.86 28.61 -7.88
C GLY A 355 5.31 28.31 -9.32
N GLY A 356 4.68 27.35 -10.03
CA GLY A 356 5.03 26.93 -11.38
C GLY A 356 3.80 26.71 -12.29
N LYS A 357 4.06 26.50 -13.58
CA LYS A 357 3.02 26.21 -14.60
C LYS A 357 2.44 24.77 -14.51
N THR A 358 2.98 23.92 -13.66
CA THR A 358 2.54 22.52 -13.49
C THR A 358 1.56 22.42 -12.33
N PRO A 359 0.44 21.69 -12.48
CA PRO A 359 -0.51 21.46 -11.40
C PRO A 359 0.12 20.68 -10.23
N CYS A 360 -0.28 21.02 -9.01
CA CYS A 360 0.13 20.35 -7.80
C CYS A 360 -0.98 19.44 -7.30
N PHE A 361 -0.61 18.26 -6.77
CA PHE A 361 -1.55 17.28 -6.26
C PHE A 361 -1.31 16.99 -4.78
N SER A 362 -2.38 16.96 -4.00
CA SER A 362 -2.41 16.35 -2.67
C SER A 362 -3.02 14.96 -2.80
N ARG A 363 -2.36 13.93 -2.31
CA ARG A 363 -2.83 12.54 -2.38
C ARG A 363 -3.38 12.09 -1.04
N PHE A 364 -4.49 11.36 -1.08
CA PHE A 364 -5.12 10.70 0.06
C PHE A 364 -5.22 9.19 -0.24
N ASP A 365 -4.55 8.38 0.54
CA ASP A 365 -4.49 6.92 0.37
C ASP A 365 -4.45 6.18 1.72
N THR A 366 -4.32 4.86 1.68
CA THR A 366 -4.24 4.01 2.88
C THR A 366 -3.00 4.25 3.73
N SER A 367 -1.97 4.91 3.21
CA SER A 367 -0.71 5.16 3.92
C SER A 367 -0.71 6.46 4.71
N ASN A 368 -1.44 7.49 4.23
CA ASN A 368 -1.43 8.84 4.80
C ASN A 368 -2.81 9.31 5.28
N SER A 369 -3.85 8.57 4.99
CA SER A 369 -5.22 8.86 5.38
C SER A 369 -5.88 7.61 5.97
N ARG A 370 -7.15 7.71 6.36
CA ARG A 370 -7.91 6.58 6.92
C ARG A 370 -8.68 5.80 5.86
N PHE A 371 -8.33 5.93 4.57
CA PHE A 371 -8.96 5.13 3.54
C PHE A 371 -8.72 3.65 3.82
N PHE A 372 -9.79 2.85 3.65
CA PHE A 372 -9.73 1.41 3.87
C PHE A 372 -8.97 0.70 2.74
N ASN A 373 -9.15 1.20 1.51
CA ASN A 373 -8.41 0.74 0.35
C ASN A 373 -8.23 1.91 -0.66
N ASN A 374 -7.38 1.71 -1.67
CA ASN A 374 -7.09 2.70 -2.70
C ASN A 374 -7.92 2.49 -3.99
N GLU A 375 -8.83 1.52 -4.01
CA GLU A 375 -9.71 1.25 -5.14
C GLU A 375 -10.96 2.10 -5.02
N LEU A 376 -10.94 3.27 -5.63
CA LEU A 376 -12.05 4.22 -5.62
C LEU A 376 -12.75 4.17 -6.98
N GLU A 377 -13.88 3.49 -7.04
CA GLU A 377 -14.58 3.16 -8.30
C GLU A 377 -15.50 4.29 -8.78
N SER A 378 -16.22 4.95 -7.86
CA SER A 378 -17.17 6.02 -8.18
C SER A 378 -17.23 7.06 -7.07
N LEU A 379 -17.63 8.29 -7.38
CA LEU A 379 -17.70 9.40 -6.44
C LEU A 379 -18.95 10.25 -6.68
N GLN A 380 -19.65 10.63 -5.60
CA GLN A 380 -20.75 11.58 -5.59
C GLN A 380 -20.58 12.57 -4.44
N GLU A 381 -20.94 13.84 -4.65
CA GLU A 381 -20.89 14.90 -3.63
C GLU A 381 -22.29 15.15 -3.06
N ASP A 382 -22.40 15.22 -1.70
CA ASP A 382 -23.64 15.58 -1.02
C ASP A 382 -23.87 17.10 -0.92
N ASP A 383 -25.00 17.51 -0.36
CA ASP A 383 -25.36 18.93 -0.19
C ASP A 383 -24.45 19.66 0.79
N HIS A 384 -23.76 18.92 1.65
CA HIS A 384 -22.82 19.45 2.63
C HIS A 384 -21.40 19.55 2.10
N GLY A 385 -21.10 18.99 0.91
CA GLY A 385 -19.78 18.92 0.29
C GLY A 385 -18.93 17.73 0.74
N ALA A 386 -19.54 16.73 1.36
CA ALA A 386 -18.85 15.48 1.63
C ALA A 386 -18.97 14.54 0.42
N PHE A 387 -17.90 13.79 0.17
CA PHE A 387 -17.85 12.83 -0.92
C PHE A 387 -18.26 11.43 -0.45
N TRP A 388 -19.12 10.81 -1.23
CA TRP A 388 -19.52 9.43 -1.09
C TRP A 388 -18.86 8.62 -2.19
N ILE A 389 -18.01 7.70 -1.82
CA ILE A 389 -17.09 7.00 -2.73
C ILE A 389 -17.38 5.51 -2.67
N GLY A 390 -17.80 4.95 -3.81
CA GLY A 390 -17.97 3.51 -3.99
C GLY A 390 -16.65 2.82 -4.36
N GLY A 391 -16.44 1.64 -3.81
CA GLY A 391 -15.27 0.80 -4.06
C GLY A 391 -15.41 -0.51 -3.28
N TYR A 392 -14.49 -0.80 -2.36
CA TYR A 392 -14.72 -1.83 -1.34
C TYR A 392 -15.59 -1.24 -0.22
N GLY A 393 -16.92 -1.39 -0.34
CA GLY A 393 -17.91 -0.69 0.46
C GLY A 393 -18.16 0.72 -0.06
N ILE A 394 -18.80 1.54 0.76
CA ILE A 394 -18.99 2.98 0.50
C ILE A 394 -18.21 3.75 1.55
N THR A 395 -17.41 4.70 1.12
CA THR A 395 -16.64 5.59 2.00
C THR A 395 -17.20 7.01 1.90
N ARG A 396 -17.61 7.59 3.02
CA ARG A 396 -17.87 9.04 3.13
C ARG A 396 -16.57 9.72 3.52
N PHE A 397 -16.15 10.70 2.74
CA PHE A 397 -14.97 11.53 2.98
C PHE A 397 -15.39 13.00 3.03
N ASP A 398 -15.06 13.70 4.11
CA ASP A 398 -15.29 15.15 4.22
C ASP A 398 -13.97 15.88 3.89
N PRO A 399 -13.92 16.66 2.80
CA PRO A 399 -12.71 17.38 2.40
C PRO A 399 -12.23 18.44 3.41
N ARG A 400 -13.11 18.96 4.26
CA ARG A 400 -12.82 20.08 5.17
C ARG A 400 -12.00 19.67 6.38
N ASP A 401 -12.31 18.53 6.97
CA ASP A 401 -11.65 18.00 8.18
C ASP A 401 -10.93 16.67 7.94
N HIS A 402 -11.00 16.17 6.70
CA HIS A 402 -10.46 14.88 6.26
C HIS A 402 -11.03 13.71 7.07
N SER A 403 -12.23 13.85 7.62
CA SER A 403 -12.91 12.75 8.31
C SER A 403 -13.38 11.71 7.30
N ILE A 404 -13.21 10.44 7.66
CA ILE A 404 -13.57 9.30 6.82
C ILE A 404 -14.46 8.35 7.60
N ARG A 405 -15.54 7.90 6.94
CA ARG A 405 -16.45 6.86 7.41
C ARG A 405 -16.59 5.80 6.35
N HIS A 406 -16.61 4.56 6.76
CA HIS A 406 -16.68 3.42 5.87
C HIS A 406 -17.90 2.55 6.18
N PHE A 407 -18.71 2.27 5.15
CA PHE A 407 -19.91 1.47 5.22
C PHE A 407 -19.69 0.14 4.48
N THR A 408 -20.24 -0.94 5.00
CA THR A 408 -20.08 -2.30 4.47
C THR A 408 -21.42 -3.04 4.44
N VAL A 409 -21.42 -4.31 4.06
CA VAL A 409 -22.61 -5.19 4.13
C VAL A 409 -23.30 -5.21 5.49
N LYS A 410 -22.58 -4.89 6.57
CA LYS A 410 -23.17 -4.80 7.91
C LYS A 410 -24.04 -3.57 8.09
N ASP A 411 -23.80 -2.55 7.27
CA ASP A 411 -24.60 -1.34 7.20
C ASP A 411 -25.70 -1.44 6.17
N GLN A 412 -26.13 -2.66 5.84
CA GLN A 412 -27.17 -3.00 4.86
C GLN A 412 -26.78 -2.73 3.39
N LEU A 413 -25.47 -2.66 3.08
CA LEU A 413 -25.05 -2.60 1.70
C LEU A 413 -25.30 -3.93 0.98
N GLN A 414 -25.61 -3.87 -0.32
CA GLN A 414 -25.86 -5.03 -1.17
C GLN A 414 -24.67 -6.01 -1.21
N SER A 415 -23.46 -5.48 -1.19
CA SER A 415 -22.18 -6.19 -1.07
C SER A 415 -21.07 -5.19 -0.71
N ASN A 416 -19.84 -5.67 -0.55
CA ASN A 416 -18.68 -4.78 -0.44
C ASN A 416 -18.05 -4.42 -1.80
N SER A 417 -18.63 -4.85 -2.92
CA SER A 417 -18.09 -4.54 -4.25
C SER A 417 -19.05 -3.62 -4.99
N PHE A 418 -18.66 -2.38 -5.15
CA PHE A 418 -19.31 -1.38 -5.96
C PHE A 418 -18.61 -1.26 -7.30
N LYS A 419 -19.23 -0.60 -8.28
CA LYS A 419 -18.73 -0.59 -9.66
C LYS A 419 -18.49 0.82 -10.15
N ILE A 420 -17.48 0.94 -11.01
CA ILE A 420 -17.21 2.16 -11.77
C ILE A 420 -18.47 2.54 -12.56
N TRP A 421 -18.78 3.85 -12.62
CA TRP A 421 -19.96 4.45 -13.25
C TRP A 421 -21.31 4.09 -12.62
N ALA A 422 -21.36 3.19 -11.64
CA ALA A 422 -22.59 2.77 -10.97
C ALA A 422 -22.91 3.60 -9.74
N SER A 423 -22.83 4.92 -9.85
CA SER A 423 -23.29 5.85 -8.82
C SER A 423 -24.08 6.99 -9.44
N TYR A 424 -25.10 7.45 -8.72
CA TYR A 424 -25.95 8.54 -9.17
C TYR A 424 -26.51 9.30 -7.98
N ARG A 425 -26.64 10.62 -8.10
CA ARG A 425 -27.32 11.45 -7.14
C ARG A 425 -28.66 11.88 -7.71
N LEU A 426 -29.73 11.53 -7.00
CA LEU A 426 -31.09 11.90 -7.37
C LEU A 426 -31.36 13.39 -7.09
N ARG A 427 -32.35 13.94 -7.77
CA ARG A 427 -32.75 15.36 -7.61
C ARG A 427 -33.22 15.70 -6.20
N ASN A 428 -33.76 14.70 -5.46
CA ASN A 428 -34.17 14.87 -4.07
C ASN A 428 -33.02 14.77 -3.05
N GLY A 429 -31.76 14.61 -3.52
CA GLY A 429 -30.57 14.47 -2.67
C GLY A 429 -30.24 13.04 -2.27
N GLU A 430 -31.11 12.06 -2.53
CA GLU A 430 -30.79 10.64 -2.32
C GLU A 430 -29.61 10.22 -3.20
N MET A 431 -28.80 9.32 -2.70
CA MET A 431 -27.69 8.71 -3.42
C MET A 431 -27.95 7.27 -3.76
N VAL A 432 -27.54 6.88 -4.96
CA VAL A 432 -27.68 5.53 -5.48
C VAL A 432 -26.30 4.99 -5.78
N PHE A 433 -26.00 3.79 -5.26
CA PHE A 433 -24.75 3.08 -5.54
C PHE A 433 -25.03 1.64 -5.95
N GLY A 434 -24.53 1.27 -7.10
CA GLY A 434 -24.69 -0.05 -7.70
C GLY A 434 -23.44 -0.91 -7.53
N GLY A 435 -23.68 -2.22 -7.41
CA GLY A 435 -22.61 -3.19 -7.27
C GLY A 435 -22.94 -4.53 -7.93
N VAL A 436 -22.34 -5.60 -7.42
CA VAL A 436 -22.47 -6.97 -7.99
C VAL A 436 -23.69 -7.73 -7.50
N LYS A 437 -24.37 -7.27 -6.44
CA LYS A 437 -25.54 -7.91 -5.83
C LYS A 437 -26.73 -6.98 -5.71
N GLY A 438 -26.88 -6.02 -6.64
CA GLY A 438 -27.94 -5.02 -6.63
C GLY A 438 -27.40 -3.61 -6.38
N PHE A 439 -28.27 -2.76 -5.85
CA PHE A 439 -27.91 -1.36 -5.54
C PHE A 439 -28.49 -0.91 -4.20
N ASN A 440 -27.87 0.12 -3.66
CA ASN A 440 -28.33 0.78 -2.45
C ASN A 440 -28.85 2.18 -2.76
N ILE A 441 -29.90 2.60 -2.04
CA ILE A 441 -30.40 3.98 -2.02
C ILE A 441 -30.40 4.47 -0.57
N PHE A 442 -29.93 5.69 -0.36
CA PHE A 442 -30.00 6.36 0.92
C PHE A 442 -29.91 7.87 0.76
N HIS A 443 -30.48 8.58 1.70
CA HIS A 443 -30.26 10.02 1.82
C HIS A 443 -29.11 10.28 2.78
N PRO A 444 -28.07 11.06 2.42
CA PRO A 444 -26.94 11.36 3.32
C PRO A 444 -27.36 11.86 4.70
N ASP A 445 -28.36 12.70 4.79
CA ASP A 445 -28.87 13.27 6.04
C ASP A 445 -29.66 12.27 6.90
N SER A 446 -30.11 11.16 6.32
CA SER A 446 -30.79 10.09 7.07
C SER A 446 -29.82 9.09 7.70
N ILE A 447 -28.55 9.16 7.34
CA ILE A 447 -27.49 8.34 7.93
C ILE A 447 -27.16 8.89 9.33
N THR A 448 -27.77 8.28 10.32
CA THR A 448 -27.51 8.64 11.72
C THR A 448 -26.19 8.03 12.21
N ASP A 449 -25.47 8.84 12.93
CA ASP A 449 -24.21 8.42 13.57
C ASP A 449 -24.48 7.75 14.90
N ASN A 450 -23.66 6.79 15.22
CA ASN A 450 -23.52 6.34 16.59
C ASN A 450 -22.64 7.36 17.34
N ASP A 451 -23.26 8.33 17.99
CA ASP A 451 -22.56 9.38 18.75
C ASP A 451 -22.08 8.90 20.14
N ILE A 452 -22.35 7.64 20.47
CA ILE A 452 -21.93 7.02 21.73
C ILE A 452 -20.41 6.92 21.78
N ARG A 453 -19.80 7.71 22.64
CA ARG A 453 -18.35 7.74 22.83
C ARG A 453 -17.87 6.51 23.58
N PRO A 454 -16.91 5.76 23.03
CA PRO A 454 -16.43 4.53 23.61
C PRO A 454 -15.62 4.77 24.88
N ARG A 455 -15.47 3.72 25.69
CA ARG A 455 -14.49 3.68 26.76
C ARG A 455 -13.23 3.00 26.26
N THR A 456 -12.09 3.63 26.50
CA THR A 456 -10.80 3.05 26.16
C THR A 456 -10.21 2.26 27.29
N ALA A 457 -9.68 1.08 27.00
CA ALA A 457 -8.88 0.31 27.95
C ALA A 457 -7.70 -0.35 27.29
N ILE A 458 -6.63 -0.54 28.05
CA ILE A 458 -5.54 -1.46 27.72
C ILE A 458 -6.01 -2.85 28.15
N SER A 459 -6.26 -3.73 27.16
CA SER A 459 -6.91 -5.01 27.40
C SER A 459 -5.92 -6.13 27.70
N ARG A 460 -4.72 -6.08 27.11
CA ARG A 460 -3.71 -7.12 27.25
C ARG A 460 -2.30 -6.57 27.14
N LEU A 461 -1.38 -7.20 27.87
CA LEU A 461 0.06 -6.97 27.77
C LEU A 461 0.73 -8.22 27.22
N LYS A 462 1.63 -8.04 26.24
CA LYS A 462 2.58 -9.07 25.84
C LYS A 462 4.01 -8.57 26.10
N ILE A 463 4.83 -9.43 26.66
CA ILE A 463 6.25 -9.19 26.88
C ILE A 463 7.01 -10.19 26.02
N ARG A 464 7.90 -9.73 25.14
CA ARG A 464 8.61 -10.59 24.16
C ARG A 464 7.63 -11.48 23.37
N ASN A 465 6.51 -10.91 22.94
CA ASN A 465 5.43 -11.59 22.22
C ASN A 465 4.65 -12.66 22.99
N GLN A 466 4.91 -12.86 24.27
CA GLN A 466 4.16 -13.75 25.15
C GLN A 466 3.12 -12.98 25.95
N THR A 467 1.87 -13.45 25.91
CA THR A 467 0.78 -12.85 26.71
C THR A 467 1.06 -13.04 28.20
N VAL A 468 0.89 -11.96 28.97
CA VAL A 468 1.08 -11.97 30.41
C VAL A 468 -0.28 -11.83 31.10
N SER A 469 -0.63 -12.81 31.91
CA SER A 469 -1.86 -12.82 32.72
C SER A 469 -1.58 -12.35 34.16
N ALA A 470 -2.66 -12.02 34.90
CA ALA A 470 -2.53 -11.66 36.29
C ALA A 470 -1.96 -12.83 37.09
N GLY A 471 -0.91 -12.60 37.87
CA GLY A 471 -0.19 -13.59 38.64
C GLY A 471 0.97 -14.26 37.98
N ASP A 472 1.14 -14.08 36.63
CA ASP A 472 2.24 -14.68 35.91
C ASP A 472 3.59 -14.08 36.33
N SER A 473 4.58 -14.95 36.46
CA SER A 473 5.97 -14.55 36.71
C SER A 473 6.71 -14.43 35.38
N VAL A 474 7.08 -13.22 35.02
CA VAL A 474 7.85 -12.93 33.80
C VAL A 474 9.11 -12.15 34.18
N CYS A 475 10.25 -12.51 33.57
CA CYS A 475 11.55 -11.91 33.94
C CYS A 475 11.90 -12.00 35.43
N GLY A 476 11.46 -13.07 36.10
CA GLY A 476 11.78 -13.34 37.51
C GLY A 476 10.90 -12.58 38.52
N ARG A 477 9.78 -11.98 38.10
CA ARG A 477 8.84 -11.26 38.96
C ARG A 477 7.39 -11.40 38.48
N VAL A 478 6.43 -11.29 39.41
CA VAL A 478 5.03 -11.07 39.04
C VAL A 478 4.88 -9.66 38.49
N VAL A 479 4.65 -9.55 37.17
CA VAL A 479 4.55 -8.28 36.45
C VAL A 479 3.15 -7.67 36.63
N LEU A 480 2.10 -8.50 36.58
CA LEU A 480 0.71 -8.08 36.71
C LEU A 480 0.11 -8.67 37.97
N PRO A 481 0.03 -7.91 39.10
CA PRO A 481 -0.66 -8.38 40.28
C PRO A 481 -2.19 -8.45 40.08
N ARG A 482 -2.75 -7.73 39.14
CA ARG A 482 -4.15 -7.68 38.71
C ARG A 482 -4.23 -7.59 37.19
N ALA A 483 -5.42 -7.72 36.62
CA ALA A 483 -5.64 -7.49 35.19
C ALA A 483 -5.16 -6.08 34.79
N ILE A 484 -4.50 -5.95 33.65
CA ILE A 484 -3.83 -4.71 33.21
C ILE A 484 -4.79 -3.51 33.13
N ASN A 485 -6.06 -3.73 32.77
CA ASN A 485 -7.08 -2.68 32.70
C ASN A 485 -7.49 -2.10 34.08
N ARG A 486 -7.00 -2.68 35.18
CA ARG A 486 -7.19 -2.21 36.56
C ARG A 486 -5.91 -1.66 37.18
N LEU A 487 -4.84 -1.57 36.39
CA LEU A 487 -3.55 -1.06 36.82
C LEU A 487 -3.31 0.34 36.25
N ASN A 488 -2.84 1.25 37.08
CA ASN A 488 -2.38 2.57 36.65
C ASN A 488 -0.86 2.62 36.49
N LYS A 489 -0.16 1.60 37.08
CA LYS A 489 1.31 1.57 37.05
C LYS A 489 1.84 0.17 36.78
N LEU A 490 2.88 0.09 35.95
CA LEU A 490 3.58 -1.13 35.55
C LEU A 490 5.09 -0.98 35.81
N ASP A 491 5.63 -1.81 36.70
CA ASP A 491 7.05 -1.85 37.05
C ASP A 491 7.74 -3.03 36.38
N LEU A 492 8.70 -2.76 35.50
CA LEU A 492 9.39 -3.77 34.70
C LEU A 492 10.90 -3.79 34.99
N SER A 493 11.52 -4.94 34.82
CA SER A 493 12.98 -5.06 34.79
C SER A 493 13.53 -4.64 33.41
N TYR A 494 14.78 -4.23 33.36
CA TYR A 494 15.44 -3.81 32.11
C TYR A 494 15.42 -4.83 30.97
N ASN A 495 15.35 -6.12 31.32
CA ASN A 495 15.27 -7.23 30.35
C ASN A 495 13.86 -7.49 29.81
N CYS A 496 12.84 -6.83 30.37
CA CYS A 496 11.46 -6.85 29.88
C CYS A 496 11.12 -5.58 29.08
N ASN A 497 11.94 -5.21 28.12
CA ASN A 497 11.89 -3.94 27.40
C ASN A 497 11.22 -4.02 26.01
N ASN A 498 10.71 -5.20 25.61
CA ASN A 498 9.92 -5.41 24.40
C ASN A 498 8.48 -5.64 24.80
N LEU A 499 7.64 -4.63 24.60
CA LEU A 499 6.28 -4.57 25.08
C LEU A 499 5.30 -4.45 23.93
N THR A 500 4.20 -5.20 24.00
CA THR A 500 3.05 -5.00 23.12
C THR A 500 1.82 -4.81 24.00
N PHE A 501 1.12 -3.70 23.80
CA PHE A 501 -0.13 -3.37 24.47
C PHE A 501 -1.28 -3.55 23.49
N GLU A 502 -2.26 -4.37 23.82
CA GLU A 502 -3.50 -4.47 23.07
C GLU A 502 -4.57 -3.57 23.70
N PHE A 503 -5.39 -2.99 22.85
CA PHE A 503 -6.41 -2.01 23.23
C PHE A 503 -7.82 -2.57 23.04
N SER A 504 -8.79 -1.98 23.73
CA SER A 504 -10.20 -2.21 23.51
C SER A 504 -10.97 -0.89 23.68
N ALA A 505 -11.85 -0.63 22.72
CA ALA A 505 -12.74 0.53 22.77
C ALA A 505 -14.04 0.24 23.52
N PHE A 506 -14.38 -1.03 23.83
CA PHE A 506 -15.71 -1.45 24.29
C PHE A 506 -16.86 -0.91 23.41
N ALA A 507 -16.59 -0.65 22.13
CA ALA A 507 -17.57 -0.35 21.11
C ALA A 507 -17.75 -1.58 20.24
N TYR A 508 -18.92 -2.20 20.33
CA TYR A 508 -19.16 -3.53 19.75
C TYR A 508 -20.01 -3.51 18.49
N VAL A 509 -20.40 -2.32 18.00
CA VAL A 509 -21.17 -2.17 16.78
C VAL A 509 -20.37 -2.71 15.58
N ASP A 510 -19.18 -2.17 15.33
CA ASP A 510 -18.21 -2.77 14.43
C ASP A 510 -16.76 -2.56 14.91
N PRO A 511 -16.26 -3.46 15.74
CA PRO A 511 -14.96 -3.32 16.39
C PRO A 511 -13.77 -3.20 15.41
N LYS A 512 -13.91 -3.70 14.18
CA LYS A 512 -12.86 -3.66 13.15
C LYS A 512 -12.58 -2.22 12.67
N TYR A 513 -13.60 -1.38 12.69
CA TYR A 513 -13.50 0.03 12.24
C TYR A 513 -13.24 1.01 13.39
N ASN A 514 -13.20 0.53 14.64
CA ASN A 514 -12.73 1.35 15.73
C ASN A 514 -11.30 1.82 15.43
N THR A 515 -11.02 3.06 15.75
CA THR A 515 -9.66 3.62 15.57
C THR A 515 -9.08 3.95 16.94
N TYR A 516 -7.78 3.75 17.06
CA TYR A 516 -7.06 4.08 18.29
C TYR A 516 -5.96 5.07 17.95
N LYS A 517 -5.79 6.10 18.79
CA LYS A 517 -4.59 6.93 18.81
C LYS A 517 -3.87 6.74 20.12
N TYR A 518 -2.58 6.56 20.04
CA TYR A 518 -1.77 6.33 21.24
C TYR A 518 -0.43 7.05 21.15
N ARG A 519 0.12 7.37 22.30
CA ARG A 519 1.43 7.98 22.42
C ARG A 519 2.08 7.52 23.72
N MET A 520 3.32 7.11 23.67
CA MET A 520 4.15 6.88 24.84
C MET A 520 4.98 8.14 25.09
N GLU A 521 4.59 8.90 26.10
CA GLU A 521 5.31 10.09 26.54
C GLU A 521 6.75 9.71 26.97
N ASN A 522 7.71 10.53 26.65
CA ASN A 522 9.16 10.30 26.75
C ASN A 522 9.75 9.28 25.76
N PHE A 523 8.96 8.86 24.73
CA PHE A 523 9.43 7.99 23.66
C PHE A 523 8.94 8.46 22.28
N ASP A 524 7.63 8.65 22.11
CA ASP A 524 7.02 9.11 20.86
C ASP A 524 7.02 10.63 20.77
N THR A 525 7.34 11.20 19.59
CA THR A 525 7.22 12.64 19.30
C THR A 525 5.78 13.01 19.02
N ASP A 526 5.08 12.18 18.24
CA ASP A 526 3.73 12.42 17.73
C ASP A 526 2.75 11.32 18.14
N TRP A 527 1.47 11.49 17.80
CA TRP A 527 0.46 10.48 17.97
C TRP A 527 0.58 9.38 16.91
N ASN A 528 0.58 8.13 17.35
CA ASN A 528 0.47 6.96 16.49
C ASN A 528 -1.00 6.55 16.37
N TYR A 529 -1.38 6.01 15.21
CA TYR A 529 -2.74 5.54 14.94
C TYR A 529 -2.73 4.05 14.59
N THR A 530 -3.77 3.33 15.03
CA THR A 530 -3.99 1.93 14.65
C THR A 530 -5.50 1.64 14.55
N SER A 531 -5.86 0.65 13.74
CA SER A 531 -7.25 0.26 13.52
C SER A 531 -7.68 -0.89 14.44
N GLY A 532 -8.99 -1.13 14.51
CA GLY A 532 -9.57 -2.26 15.25
C GLY A 532 -9.20 -3.64 14.69
N LEU A 533 -8.64 -3.73 13.47
CA LEU A 533 -8.08 -4.97 12.92
C LEU A 533 -6.80 -5.41 13.64
N SER A 534 -6.00 -4.45 14.10
CA SER A 534 -4.78 -4.72 14.88
C SER A 534 -4.63 -3.69 16.00
N PRO A 535 -5.50 -3.74 17.02
CA PRO A 535 -5.58 -2.73 18.08
C PRO A 535 -4.44 -2.86 19.08
N GLN A 536 -3.20 -2.64 18.63
CA GLN A 536 -2.01 -2.83 19.45
C GLN A 536 -0.95 -1.76 19.21
N ALA A 537 -0.15 -1.49 20.23
CA ALA A 537 1.08 -0.71 20.16
C ALA A 537 2.27 -1.60 20.50
N VAL A 538 3.27 -1.58 19.66
CA VAL A 538 4.50 -2.38 19.80
C VAL A 538 5.66 -1.45 20.09
N TYR A 539 6.32 -1.64 21.21
CA TYR A 539 7.52 -0.91 21.62
C TYR A 539 8.66 -1.87 21.86
N THR A 540 9.73 -1.70 21.12
CA THR A 540 10.91 -2.55 21.20
C THR A 540 12.06 -1.78 21.82
N ASN A 541 12.87 -2.49 22.62
CA ASN A 541 14.12 -1.98 23.18
C ASN A 541 13.99 -0.66 23.96
N LEU A 542 12.93 -0.54 24.79
CA LEU A 542 12.76 0.61 25.66
C LEU A 542 13.92 0.71 26.67
N ARG A 543 14.49 1.90 26.80
CA ARG A 543 15.57 2.16 27.76
C ARG A 543 15.04 2.21 29.20
N PRO A 544 15.88 1.96 30.22
CA PRO A 544 15.49 2.21 31.59
C PRO A 544 15.04 3.66 31.78
N GLY A 545 13.84 3.83 32.35
CA GLY A 545 13.22 5.15 32.48
C GLY A 545 11.75 5.05 32.89
N SER A 546 11.10 6.19 32.98
CA SER A 546 9.67 6.32 33.25
C SER A 546 8.95 6.82 31.99
N TYR A 547 7.91 6.14 31.61
CA TYR A 547 7.09 6.38 30.44
C TYR A 547 5.63 6.46 30.84
N ARG A 548 4.81 7.10 30.01
CA ARG A 548 3.37 7.19 30.20
C ARG A 548 2.68 6.87 28.89
N LEU A 549 2.04 5.72 28.81
CA LEU A 549 1.24 5.33 27.65
C LEU A 549 -0.14 5.95 27.79
N VAL A 550 -0.54 6.74 26.80
CA VAL A 550 -1.85 7.39 26.69
C VAL A 550 -2.55 6.87 25.47
N VAL A 551 -3.76 6.35 25.62
CA VAL A 551 -4.53 5.75 24.52
C VAL A 551 -5.93 6.31 24.50
N TYR A 552 -6.37 6.78 23.34
CA TYR A 552 -7.77 7.11 23.05
C TYR A 552 -8.30 6.12 22.00
N ALA A 553 -9.59 5.84 22.09
CA ALA A 553 -10.29 5.04 21.09
C ALA A 553 -11.45 5.84 20.52
N SER A 554 -11.76 5.62 19.24
CA SER A 554 -13.02 6.03 18.65
C SER A 554 -13.90 4.81 18.38
N ASN A 555 -15.21 5.02 18.29
CA ASN A 555 -16.13 4.04 17.73
C ASN A 555 -15.95 3.98 16.19
N GLU A 556 -16.74 3.14 15.52
CA GLU A 556 -16.76 2.95 14.07
C GLU A 556 -17.10 4.24 13.29
N ASP A 557 -17.86 5.15 13.88
CA ASP A 557 -18.29 6.42 13.30
C ASP A 557 -17.35 7.60 13.63
N GLY A 558 -16.21 7.33 14.30
CA GLY A 558 -15.15 8.31 14.55
C GLY A 558 -15.30 9.16 15.81
N TYR A 559 -16.30 8.89 16.67
CA TYR A 559 -16.47 9.59 17.95
C TYR A 559 -15.46 9.12 18.98
N TRP A 560 -14.57 10.00 19.39
CA TRP A 560 -13.47 9.69 20.31
C TRP A 560 -13.93 9.62 21.77
N SER A 561 -13.28 8.74 22.54
CA SER A 561 -13.46 8.62 23.99
C SER A 561 -13.17 9.95 24.68
N GLN A 562 -13.98 10.29 25.70
CA GLN A 562 -13.81 11.52 26.48
C GLN A 562 -12.55 11.47 27.36
N ALA A 563 -12.22 10.30 27.89
CA ALA A 563 -11.07 10.08 28.73
C ALA A 563 -10.14 9.03 28.12
N PRO A 564 -8.81 9.21 28.18
CA PRO A 564 -7.86 8.22 27.74
C PRO A 564 -7.72 7.06 28.73
N ALA A 565 -7.27 5.90 28.25
CA ALA A 565 -6.64 4.91 29.10
C ALA A 565 -5.18 5.32 29.31
N VAL A 566 -4.74 5.40 30.56
CA VAL A 566 -3.40 5.82 30.92
C VAL A 566 -2.70 4.73 31.72
N LEU A 567 -1.45 4.43 31.36
CA LEU A 567 -0.61 3.48 32.08
C LEU A 567 0.80 4.08 32.27
N GLU A 568 1.20 4.25 33.52
CA GLU A 568 2.57 4.63 33.85
C GLU A 568 3.47 3.39 33.82
N ILE A 569 4.56 3.46 33.10
CA ILE A 569 5.50 2.35 32.90
C ILE A 569 6.87 2.77 33.41
N THR A 570 7.39 2.01 34.35
CA THR A 570 8.75 2.22 34.87
C THR A 570 9.60 1.02 34.52
N ILE A 571 10.65 1.23 33.74
CA ILE A 571 11.67 0.22 33.43
C ILE A 571 12.88 0.48 34.33
N ARG A 572 13.14 -0.43 35.23
CA ARG A 572 14.25 -0.30 36.18
C ARG A 572 15.58 -0.58 35.48
N PRO A 573 16.62 0.19 35.76
CA PRO A 573 17.94 -0.08 35.20
C PRO A 573 18.51 -1.39 35.76
N PRO A 574 19.39 -2.06 35.03
CA PRO A 574 20.12 -3.21 35.55
C PRO A 574 20.94 -2.82 36.80
N VAL A 575 21.16 -3.81 37.67
CA VAL A 575 21.84 -3.59 38.96
C VAL A 575 23.18 -2.87 38.78
N TYR A 576 23.90 -3.21 37.71
CA TYR A 576 25.19 -2.61 37.38
C TYR A 576 25.12 -1.15 36.87
N ALA A 577 23.95 -0.68 36.45
CA ALA A 577 23.73 0.69 35.97
C ALA A 577 22.91 1.54 36.96
N THR A 578 22.72 1.07 38.18
CA THR A 578 22.05 1.83 39.24
C THR A 578 22.98 2.93 39.80
N ARG A 579 22.39 3.97 40.38
CA ARG A 579 23.17 5.04 41.04
C ARG A 579 24.14 4.48 42.07
N LEU A 580 23.72 3.41 42.79
CA LEU A 580 24.59 2.75 43.77
C LEU A 580 25.78 2.05 43.09
N ALA A 581 25.54 1.36 41.95
CA ALA A 581 26.59 0.71 41.18
C ALA A 581 27.58 1.74 40.64
N TRP A 582 27.12 2.89 40.17
CA TRP A 582 27.97 3.99 39.73
C TRP A 582 28.81 4.53 40.88
N LEU A 583 28.24 4.70 42.09
CA LEU A 583 29.00 5.06 43.27
C LEU A 583 30.07 4.00 43.62
N CYS A 584 29.73 2.71 43.52
CA CYS A 584 30.69 1.64 43.69
C CYS A 584 31.81 1.68 42.63
N TYR A 585 31.46 1.92 41.36
CA TYR A 585 32.49 2.05 40.30
C TYR A 585 33.38 3.24 40.52
N ILE A 586 32.83 4.39 40.91
CA ILE A 586 33.62 5.59 41.27
C ILE A 586 34.54 5.26 42.46
N ALA A 587 34.01 4.61 43.52
CA ALA A 587 34.81 4.23 44.67
C ALA A 587 35.91 3.22 44.30
N LEU A 588 35.57 2.22 43.47
CA LEU A 588 36.58 1.28 42.96
C LEU A 588 37.61 1.93 42.08
N THR A 589 37.20 2.90 41.25
CA THR A 589 38.10 3.68 40.39
C THR A 589 39.03 4.54 41.23
N ILE A 590 38.50 5.21 42.27
CA ILE A 590 39.28 6.01 43.22
C ILE A 590 40.27 5.09 43.96
N LEU A 591 39.79 3.92 44.43
CA LEU A 591 40.64 2.94 45.10
C LEU A 591 41.74 2.40 44.20
N PHE A 592 41.38 2.13 42.91
CA PHE A 592 42.32 1.71 41.86
C PHE A 592 43.38 2.81 41.59
N LEU A 593 42.92 4.07 41.42
CA LEU A 593 43.80 5.21 41.20
C LEU A 593 44.70 5.45 42.40
N TYR A 594 44.14 5.33 43.63
CA TYR A 594 44.92 5.42 44.85
C TYR A 594 45.98 4.33 44.94
N ARG A 595 45.60 3.05 44.65
CA ARG A 595 46.56 1.95 44.63
C ARG A 595 47.58 2.09 43.51
N TRP A 596 47.11 2.53 42.31
CA TRP A 596 47.99 2.79 41.18
C TRP A 596 48.95 3.94 41.46
N HIS A 597 48.45 5.03 42.05
CA HIS A 597 49.30 6.15 42.51
C HIS A 597 50.30 5.70 43.53
N ARG A 598 49.90 4.94 44.55
CA ARG A 598 50.81 4.35 45.50
C ARG A 598 51.84 3.39 44.85
N ARG A 599 51.40 2.59 43.88
CA ARG A 599 52.35 1.74 43.11
C ARG A 599 53.22 2.55 42.19
N SER A 600 52.69 3.61 41.58
CA SER A 600 53.43 4.52 40.71
C SER A 600 54.51 5.29 41.52
N LEU A 601 54.14 5.74 42.73
CA LEU A 601 55.13 6.37 43.65
C LEU A 601 56.19 5.38 44.06
N ARG A 602 55.88 4.13 44.38
CA ARG A 602 56.85 3.07 44.61
C ARG A 602 57.72 2.79 43.39
N LYS A 603 57.11 2.73 42.20
CA LYS A 603 57.86 2.57 40.93
C LYS A 603 58.70 3.79 40.53
N LEU A 604 58.28 4.98 40.95
CA LEU A 604 59.11 6.18 40.73
C LEU A 604 60.37 6.13 41.60
N GLN A 605 60.25 5.62 42.83
CA GLN A 605 61.37 5.37 43.71
C GLN A 605 62.29 4.27 43.16
N GLU A 606 61.77 3.23 42.56
CA GLU A 606 62.51 2.17 41.88
C GLU A 606 63.10 2.64 40.51
N ARG A 607 62.38 3.54 39.81
CA ARG A 607 62.83 4.08 38.50
C ARG A 607 63.99 5.02 38.57
N HIS A 608 64.18 5.72 39.71
CA HIS A 608 65.35 6.53 39.90
C HIS A 608 66.64 5.73 39.99
N GLN A 609 66.54 4.42 40.29
CA GLN A 609 67.67 3.49 40.22
C GLN A 609 67.87 2.88 38.83
N ILE A 610 66.77 2.81 37.99
CA ILE A 610 66.81 2.11 36.67
C ILE A 610 67.07 3.11 35.52
N GLU A 611 66.97 4.43 35.79
CA GLU A 611 67.21 5.47 34.77
C GLU A 611 68.60 5.57 34.25
N LEU A 612 69.57 5.00 35.01
CA LEU A 612 70.97 4.84 34.61
C LEU A 612 71.26 3.72 33.62
N GLU A 613 70.33 2.74 33.48
CA GLU A 613 70.51 1.62 32.52
C GLU A 613 69.74 1.84 31.18
N ARG A 614 68.88 2.84 31.11
CA ARG A 614 67.89 2.92 30.01
C ARG A 614 68.29 3.75 28.79
N ASN A 615 69.42 4.46 28.87
CA ASN A 615 69.88 5.24 27.71
C ASN A 615 70.43 4.40 26.54
N LYS A 616 70.48 3.09 26.69
CA LYS A 616 70.98 2.20 25.65
C LYS A 616 69.83 1.54 24.79
N TYR A 617 68.57 1.66 25.23
CA TYR A 617 67.44 0.96 24.53
C TYR A 617 66.58 1.87 23.64
N TYR A 618 66.87 3.18 23.60
CA TYR A 618 66.01 4.14 22.89
C TYR A 618 66.28 4.27 21.40
N GLU A 619 67.35 3.69 20.87
CA GLU A 619 67.67 3.75 19.45
C GLU A 619 66.95 2.69 18.57
N GLU A 620 66.46 1.61 19.14
CA GLU A 620 65.87 0.55 18.33
C GLU A 620 64.37 0.71 17.99
N GLN A 621 63.60 1.48 18.75
CA GLN A 621 62.19 1.62 18.49
C GLN A 621 61.79 2.73 17.49
N LYS A 622 62.70 3.63 17.18
CA LYS A 622 62.45 4.69 16.17
C LYS A 622 62.43 4.15 14.73
N SER A 623 62.92 2.93 14.57
CA SER A 623 63.01 2.30 13.24
C SER A 623 61.69 1.72 12.70
N SER A 624 60.77 1.27 13.54
CA SER A 624 59.54 0.56 13.09
C SER A 624 58.44 1.49 12.59
N ALA A 625 58.28 2.69 13.16
CA ALA A 625 57.24 3.64 12.73
C ALA A 625 57.61 4.33 11.39
N ASN A 626 58.90 4.57 11.16
CA ASN A 626 59.40 5.15 9.92
C ASN A 626 59.30 4.19 8.74
N MET A 627 59.32 2.87 8.97
CA MET A 627 59.25 1.86 7.94
C MET A 627 57.81 1.79 7.26
N LEU A 628 56.79 2.04 8.04
CA LEU A 628 55.41 2.01 7.54
C LEU A 628 55.03 3.24 6.67
N GLN A 629 55.60 4.41 7.02
CA GLN A 629 55.44 5.60 6.22
C GLN A 629 56.23 5.52 4.91
N PHE A 630 57.45 5.00 4.99
CA PHE A 630 58.34 4.75 3.87
C PHE A 630 57.73 3.86 2.75
N TYR A 631 57.00 2.81 3.12
CA TYR A 631 56.35 1.96 2.12
C TYR A 631 55.21 2.66 1.39
N THR A 632 54.55 3.64 2.03
CA THR A 632 53.46 4.39 1.38
C THR A 632 54.03 5.42 0.42
N ASP A 633 55.08 6.11 0.84
CA ASP A 633 55.73 7.14 0.04
C ASP A 633 56.43 6.48 -1.17
N ILE A 634 57.08 5.33 -1.00
CA ILE A 634 57.69 4.58 -2.10
C ILE A 634 56.62 4.11 -3.11
N ALA A 635 55.43 3.64 -2.66
CA ALA A 635 54.37 3.23 -3.58
C ALA A 635 53.89 4.41 -4.42
N HIS A 636 53.76 5.60 -3.85
CA HIS A 636 53.42 6.80 -4.60
C HIS A 636 54.57 7.27 -5.50
N GLU A 637 55.79 7.23 -5.06
CA GLU A 637 56.98 7.64 -5.83
C GLU A 637 57.34 6.65 -6.94
N LEU A 638 56.98 5.36 -6.80
CA LEU A 638 57.16 4.35 -7.86
C LEU A 638 56.06 4.40 -8.92
N LYS A 639 54.87 4.85 -8.58
CA LYS A 639 53.76 4.96 -9.54
C LYS A 639 54.04 5.96 -10.65
N THR A 640 54.67 7.07 -10.30
CA THR A 640 54.97 8.16 -11.24
C THR A 640 55.99 7.74 -12.31
N PRO A 641 57.20 7.20 -11.95
CA PRO A 641 58.16 6.76 -12.95
C PRO A 641 57.66 5.59 -13.80
N LEU A 642 56.81 4.72 -13.18
CA LEU A 642 56.23 3.60 -13.92
C LEU A 642 55.27 4.10 -15.01
N SER A 643 54.46 5.12 -14.74
CA SER A 643 53.59 5.76 -15.74
C SER A 643 54.40 6.47 -16.81
N LEU A 644 55.54 7.04 -16.46
CA LEU A 644 56.48 7.70 -17.39
C LEU A 644 57.24 6.72 -18.30
N ILE A 645 57.33 5.44 -17.89
CA ILE A 645 57.90 4.35 -18.69
C ILE A 645 56.83 3.73 -19.59
N THR A 646 55.60 3.48 -19.08
CA THR A 646 54.57 2.81 -19.85
C THR A 646 54.06 3.68 -20.99
N ALA A 647 53.81 4.96 -20.79
CA ALA A 647 53.26 5.83 -21.83
C ALA A 647 54.15 5.95 -23.09
N PRO A 648 55.48 6.24 -22.99
CA PRO A 648 56.33 6.25 -24.20
C PRO A 648 56.48 4.86 -24.85
N VAL A 649 56.47 3.78 -24.05
CA VAL A 649 56.56 2.40 -24.62
C VAL A 649 55.28 2.04 -25.35
N GLU A 650 54.12 2.40 -24.89
CA GLU A 650 52.86 2.24 -25.61
C GLU A 650 52.79 3.07 -26.87
N GLU A 651 53.26 4.33 -26.81
CA GLU A 651 53.33 5.19 -27.99
C GLU A 651 54.30 4.62 -29.07
N LEU A 652 55.45 4.10 -28.67
CA LEU A 652 56.39 3.43 -29.55
C LEU A 652 55.81 2.15 -30.15
N LEU A 653 55.02 1.37 -29.39
CA LEU A 653 54.37 0.17 -29.87
C LEU A 653 53.29 0.41 -30.93
N LEU A 654 52.70 1.62 -30.96
CA LEU A 654 51.75 2.05 -31.98
C LEU A 654 52.44 2.42 -33.33
N ASN A 655 53.74 2.58 -33.34
CA ASN A 655 54.46 2.95 -34.57
C ASN A 655 54.62 1.73 -35.51
N PRO A 656 54.08 1.79 -36.76
CA PRO A 656 54.13 0.64 -37.67
C PRO A 656 55.52 0.31 -38.22
N HIS A 657 56.49 1.21 -38.10
CA HIS A 657 57.84 1.04 -38.70
C HIS A 657 58.89 0.43 -37.75
N ILE A 658 58.49 -0.01 -36.59
CA ILE A 658 59.43 -0.65 -35.65
C ILE A 658 59.65 -2.11 -36.03
N GLY A 659 60.89 -2.46 -36.18
CA GLY A 659 61.36 -3.84 -36.53
C GLY A 659 60.87 -4.85 -35.46
N LYS A 660 60.59 -6.10 -35.92
CA LYS A 660 59.97 -7.15 -35.15
C LYS A 660 60.69 -7.45 -33.80
N THR A 661 62.04 -7.37 -33.82
CA THR A 661 62.87 -7.64 -32.60
C THR A 661 62.76 -6.53 -31.58
N THR A 662 62.63 -5.29 -32.02
CA THR A 662 62.46 -4.14 -31.15
C THR A 662 61.04 -4.10 -30.59
N ARG A 663 60.03 -4.45 -31.36
CA ARG A 663 58.66 -4.60 -30.93
C ARG A 663 58.52 -5.62 -29.83
N ASN A 664 59.10 -6.81 -29.98
CA ASN A 664 59.06 -7.85 -28.95
C ASN A 664 59.74 -7.41 -27.64
N ARG A 665 60.81 -6.60 -27.72
CA ARG A 665 61.46 -6.06 -26.52
C ARG A 665 60.60 -4.99 -25.82
N LEU A 666 59.95 -4.14 -26.59
CA LEU A 666 59.04 -3.13 -26.05
C LEU A 666 57.78 -3.74 -25.45
N GLU A 667 57.24 -4.81 -26.04
CA GLU A 667 56.10 -5.58 -25.50
C GLU A 667 56.50 -6.25 -24.18
N LEU A 668 57.74 -6.76 -24.07
CA LEU A 668 58.24 -7.30 -22.81
C LEU A 668 58.37 -6.23 -21.74
N VAL A 669 58.85 -5.05 -22.08
CA VAL A 669 58.92 -3.92 -21.11
C VAL A 669 57.54 -3.47 -20.70
N ASN A 670 56.59 -3.37 -21.64
CA ASN A 670 55.25 -2.96 -21.36
C ASN A 670 54.51 -3.96 -20.43
N ARG A 671 54.70 -5.27 -20.70
CA ARG A 671 54.16 -6.34 -19.87
C ARG A 671 54.70 -6.33 -18.44
N ASN A 672 56.00 -6.12 -18.30
CA ASN A 672 56.62 -6.05 -16.95
C ASN A 672 56.25 -4.81 -16.19
N ALA A 673 56.14 -3.66 -16.86
CA ALA A 673 55.70 -2.43 -16.26
C ALA A 673 54.22 -2.50 -15.85
N GLY A 674 53.37 -3.11 -16.66
CA GLY A 674 51.97 -3.43 -16.33
C GLY A 674 51.86 -4.34 -15.10
N ALA A 675 52.64 -5.42 -15.03
CA ALA A 675 52.65 -6.31 -13.89
C ALA A 675 53.10 -5.60 -12.59
N LEU A 676 54.06 -4.71 -12.67
CA LEU A 676 54.51 -3.92 -11.52
C LEU A 676 53.48 -2.91 -11.04
N LYS A 677 52.74 -2.31 -11.99
CA LYS A 677 51.63 -1.39 -11.69
C LYS A 677 50.49 -2.15 -10.94
N THR A 678 50.16 -3.33 -11.42
CA THR A 678 49.12 -4.16 -10.78
C THR A 678 49.50 -4.58 -9.37
N LEU A 679 50.75 -4.95 -9.14
CA LEU A 679 51.26 -5.28 -7.79
C LEU A 679 51.22 -4.06 -6.84
N LEU A 680 51.54 -2.88 -7.33
CA LEU A 680 51.48 -1.64 -6.56
C LEU A 680 50.05 -1.28 -6.18
N GLU A 681 49.11 -1.44 -7.10
CA GLU A 681 47.68 -1.23 -6.85
C GLU A 681 47.12 -2.26 -5.82
N GLN A 682 47.54 -3.51 -5.92
CA GLN A 682 47.14 -4.54 -4.94
C GLN A 682 47.69 -4.22 -3.51
N ILE A 683 48.88 -3.68 -3.37
CA ILE A 683 49.42 -3.24 -2.08
C ILE A 683 48.64 -2.05 -1.52
N LEU A 684 48.23 -1.12 -2.36
CA LEU A 684 47.41 0.03 -1.94
C LEU A 684 45.99 -0.37 -1.56
N ASP A 685 45.38 -1.32 -2.30
CA ASP A 685 44.05 -1.83 -2.00
C ASP A 685 44.04 -2.68 -0.71
N LEU A 686 45.08 -3.46 -0.47
CA LEU A 686 45.26 -4.17 0.80
C LEU A 686 45.25 -3.21 1.99
N ARG A 687 45.88 -2.05 1.84
CA ARG A 687 45.92 -1.01 2.88
C ARG A 687 44.55 -0.35 3.11
N LYS A 688 43.77 -0.11 2.05
CA LYS A 688 42.40 0.39 2.16
C LYS A 688 41.50 -0.60 2.91
N TYR A 689 41.69 -1.87 2.68
CA TYR A 689 41.01 -2.93 3.42
C TYR A 689 41.41 -2.96 4.90
N GLU A 690 42.71 -2.88 5.22
CA GLU A 690 43.23 -2.84 6.60
C GLU A 690 42.79 -1.60 7.38
N SER A 691 42.57 -0.48 6.68
CA SER A 691 42.07 0.75 7.28
C SER A 691 40.54 0.85 7.36
N HIS A 692 39.79 -0.23 7.03
CA HIS A 692 38.33 -0.28 6.95
C HIS A 692 37.69 0.80 6.05
N LYS A 693 38.42 1.27 5.04
CA LYS A 693 37.96 2.29 4.09
C LYS A 693 37.49 1.74 2.74
N MET A 694 37.28 0.44 2.65
CA MET A 694 36.83 -0.20 1.41
C MET A 694 35.30 -0.32 1.40
N GLU A 695 34.64 0.39 0.51
CA GLU A 695 33.19 0.35 0.31
C GLU A 695 32.83 -0.62 -0.83
N LEU A 696 31.69 -1.28 -0.71
CA LEU A 696 31.11 -2.15 -1.74
C LEU A 696 30.07 -1.37 -2.54
N ALA A 697 30.26 -1.27 -3.84
CA ALA A 697 29.33 -0.64 -4.78
C ALA A 697 28.51 -1.70 -5.52
N ALA A 698 27.53 -2.29 -4.84
CA ALA A 698 26.67 -3.30 -5.42
C ALA A 698 25.65 -2.67 -6.37
N VAL A 699 25.52 -3.22 -7.57
CA VAL A 699 24.54 -2.83 -8.59
C VAL A 699 23.77 -4.05 -9.07
N GLN A 700 22.53 -3.84 -9.45
CA GLN A 700 21.71 -4.90 -10.03
C GLN A 700 22.33 -5.34 -11.36
N THR A 701 22.66 -6.60 -11.48
CA THR A 701 23.39 -7.16 -12.63
C THR A 701 22.81 -8.51 -13.01
N ASP A 702 22.62 -8.72 -14.28
CA ASP A 702 22.37 -10.08 -14.81
C ASP A 702 23.66 -10.88 -14.72
N ALA A 703 23.71 -11.79 -13.74
CA ALA A 703 24.86 -12.64 -13.48
C ALA A 703 25.14 -13.62 -14.62
N SER A 704 24.09 -14.08 -15.32
CA SER A 704 24.25 -14.99 -16.46
C SER A 704 24.98 -14.31 -17.63
N GLU A 705 24.58 -13.10 -17.97
CA GLU A 705 25.25 -12.29 -19.01
C GLU A 705 26.65 -11.88 -18.56
N PHE A 706 26.79 -11.45 -17.33
CA PHE A 706 28.07 -11.02 -16.76
C PHE A 706 29.11 -12.14 -16.75
N LEU A 707 28.72 -13.35 -16.35
CA LEU A 707 29.61 -14.51 -16.33
C LEU A 707 30.00 -14.98 -17.74
N ARG A 708 29.04 -14.97 -18.68
CA ARG A 708 29.33 -15.25 -20.09
C ARG A 708 30.33 -14.26 -20.66
N GLY A 709 30.15 -12.95 -20.34
CA GLY A 709 31.10 -11.91 -20.76
C GLY A 709 32.51 -12.16 -20.24
N ILE A 710 32.67 -12.56 -18.97
CA ILE A 710 33.99 -12.92 -18.43
C ILE A 710 34.53 -14.20 -19.10
N ALA A 711 33.70 -15.23 -19.27
CA ALA A 711 34.11 -16.47 -19.90
C ALA A 711 34.64 -16.28 -21.33
N GLU A 712 33.99 -15.40 -22.10
CA GLU A 712 34.46 -15.07 -23.47
C GLU A 712 35.88 -14.48 -23.52
N LEU A 713 36.24 -13.66 -22.51
CA LEU A 713 37.61 -13.10 -22.41
C LEU A 713 38.68 -14.17 -22.19
N PHE A 714 38.32 -15.31 -21.66
CA PHE A 714 39.26 -16.40 -21.37
C PHE A 714 39.32 -17.47 -22.46
N LYS A 715 38.43 -17.50 -23.44
CA LYS A 715 38.46 -18.46 -24.55
C LYS A 715 39.77 -18.39 -25.36
N PRO A 716 40.33 -17.22 -25.74
CA PRO A 716 41.60 -17.16 -26.43
C PRO A 716 42.76 -17.74 -25.61
N LEU A 717 42.72 -17.60 -24.28
CA LEU A 717 43.71 -18.15 -23.39
C LEU A 717 43.60 -19.69 -23.31
N ALA A 718 42.35 -20.19 -23.28
CA ALA A 718 42.08 -21.63 -23.29
C ALA A 718 42.61 -22.29 -24.59
N ASP A 719 42.34 -21.66 -25.73
CA ASP A 719 42.82 -22.09 -27.04
C ASP A 719 44.36 -22.11 -27.12
N GLN A 720 45.00 -21.03 -26.66
CA GLN A 720 46.44 -20.88 -26.61
C GLN A 720 47.10 -21.95 -25.73
N LEU A 721 46.47 -22.32 -24.64
CA LEU A 721 46.97 -23.29 -23.66
C LEU A 721 46.53 -24.74 -24.01
N GLN A 722 45.71 -24.93 -25.04
CA GLN A 722 45.10 -26.22 -25.43
C GLN A 722 44.35 -26.89 -24.30
N ILE A 723 43.56 -26.08 -23.51
CA ILE A 723 42.75 -26.52 -22.41
C ILE A 723 41.27 -26.52 -22.83
N GLN A 724 40.54 -27.59 -22.57
CA GLN A 724 39.11 -27.63 -22.84
C GLN A 724 38.40 -26.77 -21.83
N PHE A 725 37.83 -25.65 -22.29
CA PHE A 725 37.04 -24.73 -21.47
C PHE A 725 35.56 -24.87 -21.77
N SER A 726 34.75 -25.22 -20.76
CA SER A 726 33.30 -25.31 -20.81
C SER A 726 32.66 -24.36 -19.82
N GLN A 727 31.41 -24.00 -20.11
CA GLN A 727 30.63 -23.16 -19.23
C GLN A 727 29.22 -23.72 -19.11
N GLU A 728 28.73 -23.81 -17.89
CA GLU A 728 27.38 -24.22 -17.53
C GLU A 728 26.71 -23.05 -16.79
N ILE A 729 26.12 -22.12 -17.56
CA ILE A 729 25.52 -20.90 -17.04
C ILE A 729 24.07 -20.91 -17.51
N PRO A 730 23.09 -20.68 -16.61
CA PRO A 730 21.67 -20.62 -16.96
C PRO A 730 21.38 -19.70 -18.14
N ASN A 731 20.48 -20.11 -19.03
CA ASN A 731 20.10 -19.28 -20.18
C ASN A 731 19.18 -18.12 -19.79
N ASP A 732 18.41 -18.32 -18.74
CA ASP A 732 17.51 -17.28 -18.21
C ASP A 732 18.31 -16.19 -17.46
N PRO A 733 17.86 -14.93 -17.49
CA PRO A 733 18.52 -13.84 -16.77
C PRO A 733 18.51 -14.08 -15.26
N LEU A 734 19.67 -14.10 -14.63
CA LEU A 734 19.83 -14.27 -13.20
C LEU A 734 20.23 -12.94 -12.56
N ILE A 735 19.27 -12.23 -11.98
CA ILE A 735 19.48 -10.87 -11.46
C ILE A 735 20.03 -10.92 -10.04
N LEU A 736 21.25 -10.43 -9.85
CA LEU A 736 21.92 -10.33 -8.56
C LEU A 736 22.38 -8.88 -8.29
N TRP A 737 22.53 -8.56 -7.01
CA TRP A 737 23.17 -7.30 -6.57
C TRP A 737 24.65 -7.58 -6.28
N ILE A 738 25.51 -7.20 -7.21
CA ILE A 738 26.95 -7.45 -7.10
C ILE A 738 27.76 -6.20 -7.43
N ASP A 739 28.93 -6.06 -6.82
CA ASP A 739 29.96 -5.13 -7.25
C ASP A 739 30.68 -5.74 -8.44
N ARG A 740 30.25 -5.37 -9.65
CA ARG A 740 30.75 -5.93 -10.92
C ARG A 740 32.27 -5.94 -11.01
N ARG A 741 32.92 -4.85 -10.63
CA ARG A 741 34.38 -4.70 -10.75
C ARG A 741 35.12 -5.65 -9.82
N LYS A 742 34.64 -5.79 -8.58
CA LYS A 742 35.25 -6.70 -7.61
C LYS A 742 34.97 -8.16 -7.95
N MET A 743 33.74 -8.47 -8.37
CA MET A 743 33.38 -9.81 -8.81
C MET A 743 34.14 -10.23 -10.06
N GLU A 744 34.33 -9.34 -11.02
CA GLU A 744 35.17 -9.58 -12.19
C GLU A 744 36.59 -9.97 -11.79
N ILE A 745 37.20 -9.23 -10.87
CA ILE A 745 38.53 -9.53 -10.35
C ILE A 745 38.56 -10.91 -9.65
N VAL A 746 37.54 -11.24 -8.86
CA VAL A 746 37.47 -12.54 -8.15
C VAL A 746 37.38 -13.70 -9.15
N ILE A 747 36.45 -13.60 -10.10
CA ILE A 747 36.20 -14.65 -11.09
C ILE A 747 37.40 -14.81 -12.05
N ALA A 748 37.94 -13.67 -12.49
CA ALA A 748 39.12 -13.67 -13.34
C ALA A 748 40.34 -14.32 -12.66
N ASN A 749 40.57 -14.06 -11.36
CA ASN A 749 41.61 -14.68 -10.57
C ASN A 749 41.42 -16.20 -10.41
N LEU A 750 40.16 -16.62 -10.20
CA LEU A 750 39.86 -18.06 -10.11
C LEU A 750 40.08 -18.74 -11.44
N LEU A 751 39.60 -18.19 -12.54
CA LEU A 751 39.80 -18.72 -13.88
C LEU A 751 41.27 -18.73 -14.27
N TYR A 752 42.01 -17.63 -14.01
CA TYR A 752 43.45 -17.56 -14.29
C TYR A 752 44.24 -18.66 -13.52
N ASN A 753 43.89 -18.89 -12.24
CA ASN A 753 44.48 -19.98 -11.46
C ASN A 753 44.11 -21.34 -12.02
N ALA A 754 42.86 -21.57 -12.41
CA ALA A 754 42.39 -22.80 -13.02
C ALA A 754 43.17 -23.12 -14.32
N PHE A 755 43.32 -22.13 -15.19
CA PHE A 755 44.12 -22.29 -16.42
C PHE A 755 45.60 -22.49 -16.14
N LYS A 756 46.18 -21.78 -15.18
CA LYS A 756 47.59 -21.84 -14.84
C LYS A 756 47.98 -23.21 -14.27
N TYR A 757 47.10 -23.82 -13.47
CA TYR A 757 47.39 -25.06 -12.77
C TYR A 757 46.78 -26.30 -13.40
N SER A 758 46.00 -26.13 -14.49
CA SER A 758 45.48 -27.25 -15.31
C SER A 758 46.59 -28.07 -15.95
N ARG A 759 46.29 -29.30 -16.29
CA ARG A 759 47.24 -30.23 -16.94
C ARG A 759 47.55 -29.80 -18.38
N LYS A 760 48.81 -29.76 -18.75
CA LYS A 760 49.19 -29.56 -20.15
C LYS A 760 48.73 -30.74 -21.01
N SER A 761 48.03 -30.51 -22.09
CA SER A 761 47.52 -31.48 -23.10
C SER A 761 46.22 -32.22 -22.76
N SER A 762 45.67 -32.13 -21.52
CA SER A 762 44.39 -32.75 -21.15
C SER A 762 43.65 -31.92 -20.08
N GLY A 763 43.95 -30.64 -19.99
CA GLY A 763 43.36 -29.71 -19.07
C GLY A 763 41.90 -29.46 -19.39
N LYS A 764 41.06 -29.49 -18.35
CA LYS A 764 39.66 -29.11 -18.43
C LYS A 764 39.40 -28.08 -17.36
N VAL A 765 38.75 -26.99 -17.78
CA VAL A 765 38.26 -25.96 -16.87
C VAL A 765 36.78 -25.76 -17.17
N ASN A 766 35.95 -25.78 -16.15
CA ASN A 766 34.51 -25.55 -16.25
C ASN A 766 34.09 -24.40 -15.35
N LEU A 767 33.32 -23.44 -15.89
CA LEU A 767 32.68 -22.37 -15.13
C LEU A 767 31.20 -22.71 -14.99
N VAL A 768 30.79 -22.98 -13.77
CA VAL A 768 29.42 -23.39 -13.45
C VAL A 768 28.73 -22.31 -12.62
N CYS A 769 27.49 -22.02 -12.97
CA CYS A 769 26.63 -21.15 -12.19
C CYS A 769 25.30 -21.87 -11.90
N GLU A 770 25.03 -22.14 -10.65
CA GLU A 770 23.84 -22.85 -10.20
C GLU A 770 22.99 -21.96 -9.30
N GLU A 771 21.72 -21.87 -9.61
CA GLU A 771 20.74 -21.20 -8.76
C GLU A 771 20.15 -22.19 -7.77
N GLN A 772 20.17 -21.86 -6.49
CA GLN A 772 19.52 -22.58 -5.40
C GLN A 772 18.46 -21.70 -4.75
N GLN A 773 17.53 -22.26 -4.00
CA GLN A 773 16.36 -21.55 -3.46
C GLN A 773 16.66 -20.22 -2.73
N LEU A 774 17.86 -20.03 -2.17
CA LEU A 774 18.25 -18.85 -1.40
C LEU A 774 19.66 -18.33 -1.73
N SER A 775 20.34 -18.92 -2.70
CA SER A 775 21.71 -18.54 -3.04
C SER A 775 22.05 -18.89 -4.48
N VAL A 776 23.04 -18.20 -5.01
CA VAL A 776 23.64 -18.52 -6.30
C VAL A 776 25.08 -18.97 -6.06
N THR A 777 25.41 -20.11 -6.59
CA THR A 777 26.76 -20.68 -6.48
C THR A 777 27.48 -20.53 -7.81
N ILE A 778 28.65 -19.86 -7.77
CA ILE A 778 29.55 -19.75 -8.92
C ILE A 778 30.79 -20.59 -8.62
N SER A 779 31.05 -21.61 -9.40
CA SER A 779 32.18 -22.48 -9.24
C SER A 779 33.07 -22.49 -10.48
N VAL A 780 34.36 -22.54 -10.25
CA VAL A 780 35.38 -22.78 -11.26
C VAL A 780 36.04 -24.09 -10.96
N GLU A 781 35.82 -25.05 -11.82
CA GLU A 781 36.32 -26.41 -11.66
C GLU A 781 37.50 -26.66 -12.61
N ASP A 782 38.57 -27.22 -12.13
CA ASP A 782 39.71 -27.63 -12.96
C ASP A 782 40.15 -29.08 -12.62
N ASN A 783 40.75 -29.72 -13.58
CA ASN A 783 41.33 -31.03 -13.40
C ASN A 783 42.86 -30.99 -13.21
N GLY A 784 43.36 -29.93 -12.61
CA GLY A 784 44.75 -29.64 -12.41
C GLY A 784 45.42 -30.48 -11.31
N ILE A 785 46.44 -29.87 -10.70
CA ILE A 785 47.28 -30.56 -9.68
C ILE A 785 46.59 -30.66 -8.30
N GLY A 786 45.48 -29.92 -8.11
CA GLY A 786 44.76 -29.87 -6.84
C GLY A 786 45.52 -29.15 -5.72
N ILE A 787 44.88 -29.06 -4.54
CA ILE A 787 45.41 -28.43 -3.33
C ILE A 787 45.36 -29.46 -2.20
N ALA A 788 46.46 -29.65 -1.48
CA ALA A 788 46.56 -30.55 -0.34
C ALA A 788 45.57 -30.16 0.78
N ARG A 789 44.96 -31.12 1.46
CA ARG A 789 43.90 -30.83 2.45
C ARG A 789 44.34 -29.93 3.59
N ASP A 790 45.57 -30.07 4.04
CA ASP A 790 46.20 -29.26 5.10
C ASP A 790 46.51 -27.83 4.67
N GLU A 791 46.59 -27.59 3.37
CA GLU A 791 46.84 -26.25 2.82
C GLU A 791 45.57 -25.50 2.40
N GLN A 792 44.44 -26.20 2.24
CA GLN A 792 43.18 -25.60 1.80
C GLN A 792 42.64 -24.48 2.71
N SER A 793 42.90 -24.58 3.99
CA SER A 793 42.55 -23.50 4.96
C SER A 793 43.44 -22.28 4.86
N ARG A 794 44.66 -22.43 4.32
CA ARG A 794 45.69 -21.39 4.30
C ARG A 794 45.82 -20.67 2.97
N ILE A 795 45.25 -21.21 1.88
CA ILE A 795 45.37 -20.59 0.54
C ILE A 795 44.73 -19.21 0.42
N PHE A 796 43.89 -18.80 1.39
CA PHE A 796 43.34 -17.47 1.51
C PHE A 796 44.10 -16.59 2.51
N GLU A 797 45.17 -17.11 3.15
CA GLU A 797 46.05 -16.29 3.99
C GLU A 797 46.86 -15.32 3.12
N ARG A 798 47.23 -14.19 3.70
CA ARG A 798 47.98 -13.13 2.99
C ARG A 798 49.37 -13.62 2.61
N PHE A 799 49.78 -13.35 1.37
CA PHE A 799 51.09 -13.70 0.82
C PHE A 799 51.44 -15.19 0.90
N TYR A 800 50.47 -16.05 1.15
CA TYR A 800 50.69 -17.50 1.13
C TYR A 800 50.86 -18.00 -0.32
N GLN A 801 51.97 -18.60 -0.59
CA GLN A 801 52.27 -19.25 -1.86
C GLN A 801 52.92 -20.61 -1.58
N ASP A 802 52.31 -21.69 -2.06
CA ASP A 802 52.87 -23.02 -1.92
C ASP A 802 54.21 -23.12 -2.64
N ARG A 803 55.24 -23.60 -1.92
CA ARG A 803 56.60 -23.84 -2.45
C ARG A 803 56.82 -25.23 -2.99
N LYS A 804 55.88 -26.16 -2.86
CA LYS A 804 56.04 -27.56 -3.32
C LYS A 804 54.75 -28.04 -4.00
N SER A 805 54.76 -28.10 -5.33
CA SER A 805 53.73 -28.76 -6.13
C SER A 805 53.87 -30.30 -5.97
N THR A 806 53.16 -30.90 -5.02
CA THR A 806 52.99 -32.36 -4.97
C THR A 806 51.69 -32.70 -5.67
N ARG A 807 51.69 -33.59 -6.65
CA ARG A 807 50.59 -34.06 -7.45
C ARG A 807 49.50 -34.69 -6.56
N LEU A 808 48.33 -34.06 -6.46
CA LEU A 808 47.09 -34.63 -5.91
C LEU A 808 45.91 -34.28 -6.79
N ASN A 809 44.98 -35.22 -6.94
CA ASN A 809 43.86 -35.17 -7.85
C ASN A 809 42.78 -34.19 -7.35
N SER A 810 42.22 -33.41 -8.29
CA SER A 810 40.96 -32.63 -8.29
C SER A 810 40.57 -31.86 -7.03
N SER A 811 40.56 -30.55 -7.11
CA SER A 811 39.94 -29.69 -6.11
C SER A 811 38.81 -28.91 -6.71
N HIS A 812 37.61 -29.08 -6.17
CA HIS A 812 36.48 -28.20 -6.45
C HIS A 812 36.59 -26.95 -5.57
N ARG A 813 36.49 -25.77 -6.16
CA ARG A 813 36.33 -24.52 -5.42
C ARG A 813 34.96 -23.95 -5.70
N THR A 814 34.13 -24.00 -4.70
CA THR A 814 32.79 -23.41 -4.75
C THR A 814 32.78 -22.17 -3.89
N ILE A 815 32.28 -21.06 -4.44
CA ILE A 815 32.00 -19.83 -3.69
C ILE A 815 30.48 -19.68 -3.64
N SER A 816 29.94 -19.69 -2.43
CA SER A 816 28.51 -19.43 -2.17
C SER A 816 28.35 -18.01 -1.62
N TYR A 817 27.39 -17.31 -2.15
CA TYR A 817 26.91 -16.03 -1.64
C TYR A 817 25.48 -16.12 -1.19
#